data_3f1ab79d96134a415b3c3a6f9f3c3134
#
_entry.id   3f1ab79d96134a415b3c3a6f9f3c3134
#
_cell.length_a   1.000
_cell.length_b   1.000
_cell.length_c   1.000
_cell.angle_alpha   90.00
_cell.angle_beta   90.00
_cell.angle_gamma   90.00
#
_symmetry.space_group_name_H-M   'P 1'
#
loop_
_entity.id
_entity.type
_entity.pdbx_description
1 polymer ?
#
loop_
_entity_poly.entity_id
_entity_poly.type
_entity_poly.pdbx_seq_one_letter_code
_entity_poly.pdbx_strand_id
1 'polypeptide(L)'
;MFDYRSALASINENIFRNRPPSDMRRLKIRHGAAGAELALDCSSCAAGNSSMSDPACRRCAVSVLSGHSNAERLLLERDLVREYSGDALSAMKDMAAFCSDLEMRRSSLVTYGCGRCDAGRKKMLGDIVDISMSDGAAAAEATDRLYIDTCGEKRTADCDVCRQRFAALLGDMAIRAAKVRDLDYAALTPCIMPRFSRSRVLERPPPGSVFLRSYEVEPDGACPIMHVALYGLPGSPEKLYFVMPWEYVMDPEDLSLIVEARERLLRRRPGDEEMPRTGNARAYFARHAKSALAGAAKANGTQLGTDRLERLASTFVKYTSGLGIMEDVLADPHIQDAYVNAPVGTTPLHVVVDGEECTSNLYLSESDVESMISRLRAISGRPFSEASPVLDMDLVQFHTRVSAIGSPLSRGLAYAFRRHKKTPWTLPQLVGRKMLSPYAAGLLSLLVDGHASMLITGTRGAGKTSLLSALMLEIPQSYRILAIEDTPELPVEDMQQYGWKVQGIGTRAAVSGSGAEFQASDVLRAALRLGESALVIGEVRGTEARSLYEAMRVGASGNSVMGTIHGASCRDVLERVVNDIGVPPASFKATDAVVVCSTVRPGGTSLRERRVTEIAEIVKSSWDDGTEGAFDDLLQYEASVDVLLAGDRIDTGRSEALKNIAGRWGISIREVCAAAVVRGRMIGTIADAGLERPQVMEAGQYAKYLNMFRVSCDDSRHRGRPDFEDAGQAWEGWFEKEMTHEI
;
A
#
# COMPACT_ATOMS: atom_id res chain seq x y z
N MET A 1 -32.70 -17.08 46.65
CA MET A 1 -32.06 -16.75 45.37
C MET A 1 -32.35 -15.27 45.14
N PHE A 2 -31.43 -14.39 45.53
CA PHE A 2 -31.60 -12.94 45.26
C PHE A 2 -31.52 -12.71 43.76
N ASP A 3 -32.55 -12.08 43.20
CA ASP A 3 -32.59 -11.75 41.80
C ASP A 3 -31.57 -10.63 41.48
N TYR A 4 -30.41 -11.07 41.03
CA TYR A 4 -29.26 -10.23 40.72
C TYR A 4 -29.55 -9.20 39.61
N ARG A 5 -30.55 -9.48 38.76
CA ARG A 5 -30.96 -8.56 37.67
C ARG A 5 -31.79 -7.40 38.16
N SER A 6 -32.68 -7.63 39.12
CA SER A 6 -33.50 -6.53 39.70
C SER A 6 -32.65 -5.63 40.60
N ALA A 7 -31.66 -6.16 41.30
CA ALA A 7 -30.71 -5.37 42.09
C ALA A 7 -29.82 -4.49 41.23
N LEU A 8 -29.30 -5.00 40.09
CA LEU A 8 -28.53 -4.22 39.11
C LEU A 8 -29.38 -3.10 38.44
N ALA A 9 -30.65 -3.37 38.16
CA ALA A 9 -31.53 -2.38 37.59
C ALA A 9 -31.80 -1.24 38.57
N SER A 10 -32.02 -1.56 39.87
CA SER A 10 -32.28 -0.54 40.92
C SER A 10 -30.98 0.24 41.30
N ILE A 11 -29.82 -0.38 41.19
CA ILE A 11 -28.51 0.27 41.36
C ILE A 11 -28.25 1.25 40.21
N ASN A 12 -28.50 0.85 38.96
CA ASN A 12 -28.45 1.73 37.81
C ASN A 12 -29.37 2.93 37.98
N GLU A 13 -30.62 2.75 38.39
CA GLU A 13 -31.53 3.89 38.67
C GLU A 13 -30.99 4.82 39.76
N ASN A 14 -30.29 4.35 40.77
CA ASN A 14 -29.73 5.18 41.84
C ASN A 14 -28.42 5.92 41.41
N ILE A 15 -27.56 5.31 40.61
CA ILE A 15 -26.39 5.99 40.00
C ILE A 15 -26.89 7.14 39.15
N PHE A 16 -28.05 6.98 38.46
CA PHE A 16 -28.62 7.96 37.54
C PHE A 16 -29.57 8.99 38.23
N ARG A 17 -30.07 8.72 39.43
CA ARG A 17 -30.95 9.65 40.15
C ARG A 17 -30.31 10.95 40.60
N ASN A 18 -28.96 10.99 40.78
CA ASN A 18 -28.29 12.21 41.25
C ASN A 18 -27.77 13.16 40.16
N ARG A 19 -27.79 12.78 38.91
CA ARG A 19 -27.72 13.59 37.67
C ARG A 19 -27.82 12.65 36.47
N PRO A 20 -28.99 12.45 35.85
CA PRO A 20 -28.95 11.95 34.49
C PRO A 20 -28.27 13.06 33.66
N PRO A 21 -27.30 12.75 32.84
CA PRO A 21 -27.07 13.57 31.67
C PRO A 21 -28.46 13.63 30.99
N SER A 22 -28.95 14.80 30.64
CA SER A 22 -30.17 15.02 29.86
C SER A 22 -30.19 14.19 28.54
N ASP A 23 -29.27 13.30 28.36
CA ASP A 23 -28.81 12.67 27.13
C ASP A 23 -28.96 11.14 27.05
N MET A 24 -29.49 10.44 28.03
CA MET A 24 -29.79 9.00 27.86
C MET A 24 -30.85 8.74 26.76
N ARG A 25 -31.56 9.74 26.30
CA ARG A 25 -32.45 9.66 25.12
C ARG A 25 -31.70 9.52 23.80
N ARG A 26 -30.34 9.58 23.83
CA ARG A 26 -29.44 9.55 22.65
C ARG A 26 -28.62 8.29 22.50
N LEU A 27 -28.78 7.32 23.41
CA LEU A 27 -28.13 6.01 23.29
C LEU A 27 -28.93 5.15 22.31
N LYS A 28 -28.30 4.72 21.25
CA LYS A 28 -28.82 3.69 20.34
C LYS A 28 -28.08 2.39 20.58
N ILE A 29 -28.82 1.33 20.84
CA ILE A 29 -28.29 -0.01 21.04
C ILE A 29 -28.62 -0.84 19.81
N ARG A 30 -27.61 -1.41 19.19
CA ARG A 30 -27.75 -2.38 18.10
C ARG A 30 -27.21 -3.72 18.58
N HIS A 31 -27.94 -4.79 18.32
CA HIS A 31 -27.51 -6.14 18.64
C HIS A 31 -26.97 -6.83 17.39
N GLY A 32 -25.69 -7.16 17.38
CA GLY A 32 -25.01 -7.97 16.37
C GLY A 32 -24.84 -9.41 16.81
N ALA A 33 -24.35 -10.27 15.92
CA ALA A 33 -24.08 -11.68 16.21
C ALA A 33 -22.97 -11.87 17.29
N ALA A 34 -22.07 -10.90 17.41
CA ALA A 34 -20.92 -10.93 18.30
C ALA A 34 -21.19 -10.22 19.66
N GLY A 35 -22.19 -9.32 19.73
CA GLY A 35 -22.55 -8.59 20.97
C GLY A 35 -23.25 -7.27 20.71
N ALA A 36 -23.28 -6.37 21.71
CA ALA A 36 -23.98 -5.10 21.63
C ALA A 36 -23.05 -3.98 21.10
N GLU A 37 -23.53 -3.21 20.14
CA GLU A 37 -22.95 -1.94 19.70
C GLU A 37 -23.71 -0.79 20.38
N LEU A 38 -22.98 0.06 21.09
CA LEU A 38 -23.54 1.21 21.81
C LEU A 38 -23.13 2.48 21.06
N ALA A 39 -24.09 3.21 20.50
CA ALA A 39 -23.86 4.48 19.84
C ALA A 39 -24.43 5.64 20.64
N LEU A 40 -23.55 6.56 21.05
CA LEU A 40 -23.85 7.78 21.77
C LEU A 40 -23.82 8.97 20.81
N ASP A 41 -24.96 9.64 20.65
CA ASP A 41 -25.02 10.90 19.89
C ASP A 41 -24.46 12.05 20.73
N CYS A 42 -23.25 12.51 20.37
CA CYS A 42 -22.53 13.61 21.00
C CYS A 42 -22.69 14.95 20.26
N SER A 43 -23.56 15.05 19.26
CA SER A 43 -23.68 16.24 18.38
C SER A 43 -24.03 17.53 19.12
N SER A 44 -24.82 17.47 20.19
CA SER A 44 -25.19 18.63 21.01
C SER A 44 -24.50 18.67 22.37
N CYS A 45 -23.49 17.84 22.61
CA CYS A 45 -22.73 17.83 23.86
C CYS A 45 -21.78 19.03 23.92
N ALA A 46 -22.02 19.94 24.89
CA ALA A 46 -21.14 21.09 25.10
C ALA A 46 -19.93 20.79 26.01
N ALA A 47 -19.94 19.63 26.71
CA ALA A 47 -18.99 19.33 27.77
C ALA A 47 -17.76 18.53 27.32
N GLY A 48 -17.79 17.89 26.15
CA GLY A 48 -16.73 16.99 25.72
C GLY A 48 -16.43 17.09 24.23
N ASN A 49 -15.24 16.57 23.87
CA ASN A 49 -14.75 16.53 22.49
C ASN A 49 -14.97 15.19 21.77
N SER A 50 -15.82 14.33 22.32
CA SER A 50 -16.08 12.95 21.87
C SER A 50 -14.82 12.02 21.88
N SER A 51 -13.86 12.29 22.75
CA SER A 51 -12.64 11.47 22.93
C SER A 51 -12.49 11.00 24.39
N MET A 52 -11.92 9.81 24.59
CA MET A 52 -11.61 9.29 25.93
C MET A 52 -10.43 10.02 26.60
N SER A 53 -9.70 10.89 25.91
CA SER A 53 -8.78 11.82 26.53
C SER A 53 -9.52 12.87 27.40
N ASP A 54 -10.82 13.11 27.16
CA ASP A 54 -11.66 14.07 27.88
C ASP A 54 -12.35 13.39 29.08
N PRO A 55 -12.19 13.91 30.31
CA PRO A 55 -12.85 13.39 31.51
C PRO A 55 -14.38 13.33 31.43
N ALA A 56 -15.01 14.30 30.75
CA ALA A 56 -16.46 14.34 30.60
C ALA A 56 -16.97 13.20 29.69
N CYS A 57 -16.21 12.89 28.62
CA CYS A 57 -16.50 11.77 27.73
C CYS A 57 -16.31 10.43 28.43
N ARG A 58 -15.22 10.26 29.25
CA ARG A 58 -15.03 9.06 30.07
C ARG A 58 -16.16 8.83 31.04
N ARG A 59 -16.60 9.87 31.74
CA ARG A 59 -17.75 9.79 32.65
C ARG A 59 -19.01 9.27 31.95
N CYS A 60 -19.28 9.79 30.75
CA CYS A 60 -20.42 9.36 29.94
C CYS A 60 -20.27 7.87 29.53
N ALA A 61 -19.10 7.48 29.05
CA ALA A 61 -18.80 6.12 28.61
C ALA A 61 -18.91 5.10 29.77
N VAL A 62 -18.29 5.40 30.92
CA VAL A 62 -18.37 4.56 32.14
C VAL A 62 -19.83 4.37 32.56
N SER A 63 -20.62 5.45 32.58
CA SER A 63 -22.04 5.39 32.92
C SER A 63 -22.79 4.43 32.01
N VAL A 64 -22.58 4.50 30.69
CA VAL A 64 -23.27 3.62 29.71
C VAL A 64 -22.77 2.17 29.82
N LEU A 65 -21.47 1.97 29.93
CA LEU A 65 -20.87 0.64 30.04
C LEU A 65 -21.20 -0.08 31.32
N SER A 66 -21.45 0.63 32.43
CA SER A 66 -21.93 0.04 33.68
C SER A 66 -23.27 -0.68 33.53
N GLY A 67 -24.11 -0.22 32.59
CA GLY A 67 -25.39 -0.88 32.26
C GLY A 67 -25.31 -1.92 31.14
N HIS A 68 -24.20 -1.97 30.41
CA HIS A 68 -24.06 -2.77 29.18
C HIS A 68 -22.70 -3.47 29.12
N SER A 69 -22.42 -4.36 30.05
CA SER A 69 -21.14 -5.10 30.15
C SER A 69 -20.82 -5.98 28.93
N ASN A 70 -21.84 -6.37 28.15
CA ASN A 70 -21.73 -7.16 26.94
C ASN A 70 -21.45 -6.34 25.67
N ALA A 71 -21.18 -5.04 25.80
CA ALA A 71 -20.84 -4.20 24.66
C ALA A 71 -19.56 -4.67 23.98
N GLU A 72 -19.52 -4.73 22.65
CA GLU A 72 -18.33 -5.03 21.87
C GLU A 72 -17.78 -3.82 21.16
N ARG A 73 -18.60 -2.80 20.97
CA ARG A 73 -18.21 -1.51 20.41
C ARG A 73 -18.90 -0.39 21.14
N LEU A 74 -18.18 0.70 21.34
CA LEU A 74 -18.70 1.97 21.81
C LEU A 74 -18.41 3.05 20.76
N LEU A 75 -19.45 3.67 20.23
CA LEU A 75 -19.40 4.73 19.23
C LEU A 75 -19.74 6.07 19.88
N LEU A 76 -18.89 7.06 19.71
CA LEU A 76 -19.15 8.45 20.05
C LEU A 76 -19.40 9.22 18.76
N GLU A 77 -20.66 9.51 18.45
CA GLU A 77 -21.08 10.12 17.19
C GLU A 77 -21.17 11.65 17.34
N ARG A 78 -20.18 12.37 16.76
CA ARG A 78 -20.18 13.82 16.61
C ARG A 78 -19.94 14.16 15.13
N ASP A 79 -19.07 15.07 14.80
CA ASP A 79 -18.65 15.41 13.43
C ASP A 79 -17.91 14.22 12.78
N LEU A 80 -17.02 13.62 13.53
CA LEU A 80 -16.44 12.30 13.30
C LEU A 80 -17.05 11.30 14.28
N VAL A 81 -17.19 10.06 13.84
CA VAL A 81 -17.53 8.94 14.71
C VAL A 81 -16.23 8.34 15.24
N ARG A 82 -16.11 8.24 16.57
CA ARG A 82 -15.02 7.55 17.25
C ARG A 82 -15.49 6.21 17.77
N GLU A 83 -14.88 5.14 17.28
CA GLU A 83 -15.17 3.77 17.67
C GLU A 83 -14.10 3.26 18.63
N TYR A 84 -14.51 2.82 19.79
CA TYR A 84 -13.70 2.12 20.77
C TYR A 84 -14.08 0.64 20.79
N SER A 85 -13.11 -0.23 20.58
CA SER A 85 -13.23 -1.70 20.56
C SER A 85 -11.96 -2.35 21.11
N GLY A 86 -11.92 -3.67 21.23
CA GLY A 86 -10.74 -4.40 21.69
C GLY A 86 -10.22 -3.92 23.05
N ASP A 87 -8.91 -3.72 23.16
CA ASP A 87 -8.24 -3.36 24.42
C ASP A 87 -8.70 -2.01 24.98
N ALA A 88 -8.95 -1.02 24.13
CA ALA A 88 -9.43 0.29 24.55
C ALA A 88 -10.82 0.20 25.20
N LEU A 89 -11.73 -0.60 24.64
CA LEU A 89 -13.04 -0.83 25.21
C LEU A 89 -12.95 -1.69 26.48
N SER A 90 -12.05 -2.69 26.50
CA SER A 90 -11.82 -3.56 27.68
C SER A 90 -11.37 -2.72 28.87
N ALA A 91 -10.43 -1.81 28.70
CA ALA A 91 -9.98 -0.89 29.74
C ALA A 91 -11.12 -0.02 30.28
N MET A 92 -11.99 0.50 29.39
CA MET A 92 -13.17 1.26 29.82
C MET A 92 -14.21 0.41 30.54
N LYS A 93 -14.36 -0.87 30.18
CA LYS A 93 -15.22 -1.82 30.90
C LYS A 93 -14.67 -2.15 32.29
N ASP A 94 -13.36 -2.31 32.45
CA ASP A 94 -12.73 -2.52 33.75
C ASP A 94 -12.96 -1.31 34.65
N MET A 95 -12.87 -0.09 34.11
CA MET A 95 -13.20 1.13 34.84
C MET A 95 -14.70 1.19 35.22
N ALA A 96 -15.59 0.82 34.33
CA ALA A 96 -17.02 0.77 34.61
C ALA A 96 -17.38 -0.31 35.67
N ALA A 97 -16.72 -1.47 35.61
CA ALA A 97 -16.88 -2.52 36.57
C ALA A 97 -16.40 -2.09 38.00
N PHE A 98 -15.22 -1.43 38.03
CA PHE A 98 -14.68 -0.90 39.28
C PHE A 98 -15.62 0.17 39.89
N CYS A 99 -16.12 1.09 39.08
CA CYS A 99 -17.11 2.10 39.53
C CYS A 99 -18.38 1.44 40.06
N SER A 100 -18.93 0.43 39.38
CA SER A 100 -20.13 -0.31 39.77
C SER A 100 -19.90 -1.08 41.05
N ASP A 101 -18.74 -1.70 41.26
CA ASP A 101 -18.37 -2.40 42.49
C ASP A 101 -18.29 -1.43 43.69
N LEU A 102 -17.68 -0.26 43.50
CA LEU A 102 -17.62 0.78 44.55
C LEU A 102 -19.02 1.26 44.94
N GLU A 103 -19.89 1.52 43.98
CA GLU A 103 -21.26 1.96 44.25
C GLU A 103 -22.10 0.89 44.95
N MET A 104 -21.94 -0.37 44.53
CA MET A 104 -22.58 -1.50 45.19
C MET A 104 -22.14 -1.61 46.68
N ARG A 105 -20.85 -1.47 46.94
CA ARG A 105 -20.31 -1.49 48.32
C ARG A 105 -20.76 -0.28 49.09
N ARG A 106 -20.81 0.91 48.51
CA ARG A 106 -21.36 2.11 49.13
C ARG A 106 -22.83 1.92 49.53
N SER A 107 -23.66 1.39 48.64
CA SER A 107 -25.09 1.19 48.85
C SER A 107 -25.38 0.09 49.87
N SER A 108 -24.61 -0.99 49.85
CA SER A 108 -24.73 -2.11 50.76
C SER A 108 -24.00 -1.92 52.10
N LEU A 109 -23.30 -0.79 52.27
CA LEU A 109 -22.57 -0.50 53.49
C LEU A 109 -23.57 -0.27 54.65
N VAL A 110 -23.85 -1.35 55.37
CA VAL A 110 -24.57 -1.34 56.61
C VAL A 110 -23.54 -1.59 57.68
N THR A 111 -23.20 -0.57 58.42
CA THR A 111 -22.33 -0.79 59.53
C THR A 111 -23.15 -1.19 60.72
N TYR A 112 -22.54 -1.93 61.59
CA TYR A 112 -23.11 -2.61 62.71
C TYR A 112 -23.48 -1.62 63.83
N GLY A 113 -24.47 -0.76 63.61
CA GLY A 113 -25.08 0.06 64.65
C GLY A 113 -24.47 1.45 64.88
N CYS A 114 -23.49 1.89 64.10
CA CYS A 114 -22.88 3.23 64.26
C CYS A 114 -23.28 4.21 63.13
N GLY A 115 -24.44 4.83 63.22
CA GLY A 115 -24.95 5.69 62.19
C GLY A 115 -24.07 6.91 61.79
N ARG A 116 -23.22 7.41 62.71
CA ARG A 116 -22.25 8.47 62.42
C ARG A 116 -21.11 8.01 61.52
N CYS A 117 -20.58 6.82 61.80
CA CYS A 117 -19.49 6.24 60.99
C CYS A 117 -20.01 5.87 59.60
N ASP A 118 -21.23 5.41 59.46
CA ASP A 118 -21.89 5.00 58.22
C ASP A 118 -22.02 6.18 57.25
N ALA A 119 -22.54 7.28 57.72
CA ALA A 119 -22.75 8.48 56.92
C ALA A 119 -21.43 9.02 56.39
N GLY A 120 -20.37 9.07 57.25
CA GLY A 120 -19.05 9.52 56.85
C GLY A 120 -18.39 8.59 55.84
N ARG A 121 -18.44 7.27 56.02
CA ARG A 121 -17.85 6.26 55.11
C ARG A 121 -18.58 6.18 53.78
N LYS A 122 -19.94 6.26 53.79
CA LYS A 122 -20.71 6.37 52.54
C LYS A 122 -20.35 7.62 51.72
N LYS A 123 -20.10 8.73 52.44
CA LYS A 123 -19.61 9.96 51.74
C LYS A 123 -18.25 9.74 51.13
N MET A 124 -17.25 9.20 51.86
CA MET A 124 -15.91 8.91 51.36
C MET A 124 -15.94 7.98 50.16
N LEU A 125 -16.73 6.90 50.23
CA LEU A 125 -16.90 6.01 49.07
C LEU A 125 -17.61 6.72 47.89
N GLY A 126 -18.55 7.61 48.18
CA GLY A 126 -19.20 8.44 47.13
C GLY A 126 -18.22 9.34 46.41
N ASP A 127 -17.29 9.97 47.16
CA ASP A 127 -16.26 10.81 46.57
C ASP A 127 -15.34 9.98 45.66
N ILE A 128 -14.99 8.74 46.02
CA ILE A 128 -14.19 7.82 45.19
C ILE A 128 -15.01 7.36 43.96
N VAL A 129 -16.31 7.09 44.09
CA VAL A 129 -17.19 6.77 42.95
C VAL A 129 -17.20 7.91 41.94
N ASP A 130 -17.36 9.14 42.42
CA ASP A 130 -17.35 10.31 41.54
C ASP A 130 -16.04 10.49 40.77
N ILE A 131 -14.89 10.20 41.41
CA ILE A 131 -13.59 10.18 40.78
C ILE A 131 -13.50 9.04 39.77
N SER A 132 -13.93 7.83 40.12
CA SER A 132 -13.83 6.64 39.30
C SER A 132 -14.61 6.70 37.99
N MET A 133 -15.64 7.53 37.93
CA MET A 133 -16.38 7.77 36.69
C MET A 133 -15.56 8.47 35.60
N SER A 134 -14.53 9.21 35.97
CA SER A 134 -13.71 9.98 35.01
C SER A 134 -12.23 9.62 35.06
N ASP A 135 -11.74 9.09 36.17
CA ASP A 135 -10.34 8.76 36.39
C ASP A 135 -10.18 7.52 37.29
N GLY A 136 -9.97 6.36 36.69
CA GLY A 136 -9.79 5.09 37.40
C GLY A 136 -8.47 5.04 38.19
N ALA A 137 -7.40 5.62 37.68
CA ALA A 137 -6.11 5.66 38.34
C ALA A 137 -6.16 6.52 39.61
N ALA A 138 -6.73 7.73 39.53
CA ALA A 138 -6.94 8.59 40.67
C ALA A 138 -7.89 7.95 41.71
N ALA A 139 -8.92 7.21 41.27
CA ALA A 139 -9.82 6.48 42.17
C ALA A 139 -9.11 5.32 42.85
N ALA A 140 -8.21 4.59 42.17
CA ALA A 140 -7.39 3.55 42.78
C ALA A 140 -6.48 4.12 43.85
N GLU A 141 -5.78 5.22 43.57
CA GLU A 141 -4.93 5.92 44.53
C GLU A 141 -5.73 6.41 45.75
N ALA A 142 -6.90 7.02 45.52
CA ALA A 142 -7.79 7.45 46.59
C ALA A 142 -8.27 6.29 47.46
N THR A 143 -8.54 5.13 46.87
CA THR A 143 -8.91 3.89 47.58
C THR A 143 -7.78 3.39 48.44
N ASP A 144 -6.55 3.35 47.91
CA ASP A 144 -5.36 2.93 48.67
C ASP A 144 -5.07 3.89 49.84
N ARG A 145 -5.15 5.20 49.64
CA ARG A 145 -4.97 6.19 50.72
C ARG A 145 -6.01 6.00 51.79
N LEU A 146 -7.29 5.88 51.42
CA LEU A 146 -8.37 5.66 52.40
C LEU A 146 -8.19 4.34 53.19
N TYR A 147 -7.65 3.30 52.56
CA TYR A 147 -7.32 2.05 53.20
C TYR A 147 -6.21 2.24 54.25
N ILE A 148 -5.12 2.89 53.88
CA ILE A 148 -3.96 3.18 54.77
C ILE A 148 -4.43 4.01 55.97
N ASP A 149 -5.15 5.11 55.69
CA ASP A 149 -5.68 6.01 56.73
C ASP A 149 -6.59 5.28 57.70
N THR A 150 -7.51 4.43 57.14
CA THR A 150 -8.43 3.60 57.97
C THR A 150 -7.67 2.62 58.85
N CYS A 151 -6.60 2.02 58.37
CA CYS A 151 -5.75 1.11 59.15
C CYS A 151 -5.00 1.82 60.26
N GLY A 152 -4.55 3.06 60.04
CA GLY A 152 -3.76 3.88 60.98
C GLY A 152 -4.61 4.57 62.08
N GLU A 153 -5.95 4.66 61.93
CA GLU A 153 -6.82 5.32 62.91
C GLU A 153 -6.82 4.61 64.27
N LYS A 154 -6.56 5.34 65.33
CA LYS A 154 -6.72 4.85 66.74
C LYS A 154 -8.14 5.19 67.20
N ARG A 155 -8.94 4.19 67.61
CA ARG A 155 -10.32 4.37 68.07
C ARG A 155 -10.60 3.58 69.36
N THR A 156 -11.74 3.91 69.97
CA THR A 156 -12.27 3.13 71.10
C THR A 156 -12.62 1.69 70.69
N ALA A 157 -12.60 0.75 71.64
CA ALA A 157 -12.81 -0.69 71.38
C ALA A 157 -14.09 -0.99 70.55
N ASP A 158 -15.19 -0.30 70.85
CA ASP A 158 -16.48 -0.49 70.15
C ASP A 158 -16.44 -0.04 68.69
N CYS A 159 -15.60 0.94 68.35
CA CYS A 159 -15.41 1.41 66.96
C CYS A 159 -14.34 0.63 66.20
N ASP A 160 -13.53 -0.17 66.86
CA ASP A 160 -12.43 -0.89 66.22
C ASP A 160 -12.92 -2.01 65.31
N VAL A 161 -13.96 -2.76 65.71
CA VAL A 161 -14.59 -3.79 64.87
C VAL A 161 -15.16 -3.19 63.59
N CYS A 162 -15.82 -2.01 63.67
CA CYS A 162 -16.34 -1.29 62.53
C CYS A 162 -15.21 -0.81 61.61
N ARG A 163 -14.10 -0.36 62.18
CA ARG A 163 -12.90 0.08 61.43
C ARG A 163 -12.27 -1.11 60.68
N GLN A 164 -12.07 -2.25 61.38
CA GLN A 164 -11.48 -3.46 60.80
C GLN A 164 -12.32 -3.94 59.57
N ARG A 165 -13.64 -3.96 59.69
CA ARG A 165 -14.53 -4.37 58.60
C ARG A 165 -14.52 -3.41 57.43
N PHE A 166 -14.44 -2.11 57.69
CA PHE A 166 -14.32 -1.12 56.64
C PHE A 166 -12.94 -1.22 55.97
N ALA A 167 -11.87 -1.41 56.74
CA ALA A 167 -10.53 -1.67 56.20
C ALA A 167 -10.51 -2.96 55.34
N ALA A 168 -11.18 -4.04 55.76
CA ALA A 168 -11.26 -5.25 54.97
C ALA A 168 -12.00 -5.02 53.63
N LEU A 169 -13.09 -4.23 53.65
CA LEU A 169 -13.79 -3.82 52.44
C LEU A 169 -12.89 -3.00 51.49
N LEU A 170 -12.17 -2.01 52.04
CA LEU A 170 -11.25 -1.18 51.26
C LEU A 170 -10.07 -2.01 50.71
N GLY A 171 -9.56 -2.97 51.48
CA GLY A 171 -8.51 -3.90 51.03
C GLY A 171 -8.97 -4.74 49.81
N ASP A 172 -10.22 -5.26 49.86
CA ASP A 172 -10.78 -5.94 48.66
C ASP A 172 -10.93 -5.02 47.47
N MET A 173 -11.35 -3.76 47.68
CA MET A 173 -11.44 -2.77 46.64
C MET A 173 -10.10 -2.36 46.09
N ALA A 174 -9.05 -2.23 46.90
CA ALA A 174 -7.69 -1.93 46.47
C ALA A 174 -7.11 -3.03 45.57
N ILE A 175 -7.46 -4.33 45.86
CA ILE A 175 -7.07 -5.43 44.96
C ILE A 175 -7.80 -5.31 43.62
N ARG A 176 -9.07 -4.95 43.60
CA ARG A 176 -9.85 -4.75 42.35
C ARG A 176 -9.39 -3.52 41.57
N ALA A 177 -8.94 -2.48 42.26
CA ALA A 177 -8.39 -1.27 41.69
C ALA A 177 -7.10 -1.50 40.86
N ALA A 178 -6.42 -2.66 41.08
CA ALA A 178 -5.20 -2.97 40.33
C ALA A 178 -5.39 -2.93 38.79
N LYS A 179 -6.57 -3.27 38.28
CA LYS A 179 -6.88 -3.24 36.84
C LYS A 179 -7.02 -1.85 36.26
N VAL A 180 -7.31 -0.85 37.10
CA VAL A 180 -7.54 0.54 36.66
C VAL A 180 -6.44 1.48 37.11
N ARG A 181 -5.47 1.00 37.86
CA ARG A 181 -4.38 1.80 38.46
C ARG A 181 -3.47 2.41 37.42
N ASP A 182 -3.09 1.60 36.40
CA ASP A 182 -2.10 1.97 35.40
C ASP A 182 -2.75 2.35 34.05
N LEU A 183 -4.02 2.80 34.08
CA LEU A 183 -4.72 3.21 32.86
C LEU A 183 -4.14 4.48 32.29
N ASP A 184 -3.53 4.37 31.11
CA ASP A 184 -3.16 5.50 30.29
C ASP A 184 -4.29 5.86 29.30
N TYR A 185 -5.02 6.93 29.58
CA TYR A 185 -6.10 7.39 28.72
C TYR A 185 -5.62 7.91 27.35
N ALA A 186 -4.36 8.31 27.25
CA ALA A 186 -3.76 8.72 25.97
C ALA A 186 -3.52 7.49 25.06
N ALA A 187 -3.34 6.30 25.65
CA ALA A 187 -3.20 5.06 24.94
C ALA A 187 -4.52 4.47 24.45
N LEU A 188 -5.67 4.95 24.95
CA LEU A 188 -7.00 4.52 24.49
C LEU A 188 -7.32 5.14 23.11
N THR A 189 -6.70 4.59 22.09
CA THR A 189 -6.82 5.12 20.73
C THR A 189 -8.07 4.56 20.04
N PRO A 190 -9.00 5.42 19.58
CA PRO A 190 -10.14 4.99 18.79
C PRO A 190 -9.77 4.79 17.32
N CYS A 191 -10.62 4.05 16.61
CA CYS A 191 -10.76 4.21 15.19
C CYS A 191 -11.74 5.37 14.91
N ILE A 192 -11.40 6.21 13.94
CA ILE A 192 -12.23 7.35 13.51
C ILE A 192 -12.80 7.13 12.13
N MET A 193 -13.97 7.71 11.85
CA MET A 193 -14.58 7.71 10.53
C MET A 193 -15.47 8.94 10.34
N PRO A 194 -15.46 9.59 9.16
CA PRO A 194 -16.44 10.62 8.82
C PRO A 194 -17.83 10.00 8.59
N ARG A 195 -18.91 10.75 8.80
CA ARG A 195 -20.29 10.25 8.71
C ARG A 195 -20.69 9.73 7.31
N PHE A 196 -19.96 10.11 6.28
CA PHE A 196 -20.20 9.67 4.90
C PHE A 196 -19.38 8.45 4.49
N SER A 197 -18.46 7.97 5.33
CA SER A 197 -17.69 6.73 5.17
C SER A 197 -18.00 5.76 6.31
N ARG A 198 -17.77 4.47 6.04
CA ARG A 198 -17.84 3.42 7.07
C ARG A 198 -16.50 2.76 7.30
N SER A 199 -15.52 3.06 6.46
CA SER A 199 -14.14 2.65 6.67
C SER A 199 -13.51 3.42 7.82
N ARG A 200 -12.71 2.73 8.62
CA ARG A 200 -12.17 3.22 9.88
C ARG A 200 -10.67 3.44 9.77
N VAL A 201 -10.19 4.47 10.43
CA VAL A 201 -8.76 4.79 10.52
C VAL A 201 -8.38 4.84 11.98
N LEU A 202 -7.32 4.14 12.39
CA LEU A 202 -6.79 4.26 13.73
C LEU A 202 -6.22 5.67 13.92
N GLU A 203 -6.69 6.41 14.93
CA GLU A 203 -6.40 7.85 15.10
C GLU A 203 -4.93 8.13 15.44
N ARG A 204 -4.24 7.18 16.09
CA ARG A 204 -2.83 7.29 16.50
C ARG A 204 -2.12 5.95 16.37
N PRO A 205 -0.80 5.94 16.20
CA PRO A 205 -0.03 4.69 16.24
C PRO A 205 -0.22 3.97 17.59
N PRO A 206 -0.15 2.62 17.61
CA PRO A 206 -0.18 1.85 18.84
C PRO A 206 0.91 2.29 19.84
N PRO A 207 0.66 2.21 21.16
CA PRO A 207 1.67 2.52 22.16
C PRO A 207 2.95 1.70 21.97
N GLY A 208 4.11 2.34 22.14
CA GLY A 208 5.41 1.69 21.96
C GLY A 208 5.87 1.58 20.51
N SER A 209 5.11 2.10 19.54
CA SER A 209 5.55 2.20 18.14
C SER A 209 6.75 3.14 18.01
N VAL A 210 7.75 2.74 17.22
CA VAL A 210 8.97 3.51 16.98
C VAL A 210 8.87 4.20 15.62
N PHE A 211 8.94 5.52 15.59
CA PHE A 211 8.96 6.29 14.35
C PHE A 211 10.19 5.94 13.51
N LEU A 212 10.01 5.67 12.22
CA LEU A 212 11.08 5.34 11.28
C LEU A 212 11.31 6.48 10.27
N ARG A 213 10.29 6.87 9.52
CA ARG A 213 10.34 7.95 8.53
C ARG A 213 8.95 8.48 8.25
N SER A 214 8.87 9.67 7.66
CA SER A 214 7.63 10.23 7.10
C SER A 214 7.90 10.89 5.76
N TYR A 215 6.84 11.02 4.95
CA TYR A 215 6.87 11.72 3.68
C TYR A 215 5.47 12.26 3.35
N GLU A 216 5.45 13.16 2.38
CA GLU A 216 4.21 13.74 1.88
C GLU A 216 3.87 13.13 0.53
N VAL A 217 2.59 12.92 0.29
CA VAL A 217 2.03 12.48 -0.98
C VAL A 217 1.15 13.58 -1.52
N GLU A 218 1.44 14.03 -2.73
CA GLU A 218 0.62 14.98 -3.48
C GLU A 218 -0.26 14.20 -4.46
N PRO A 219 -1.55 13.98 -4.15
CA PRO A 219 -2.46 13.33 -5.08
C PRO A 219 -2.73 14.22 -6.30
N ASP A 220 -2.96 13.61 -7.46
CA ASP A 220 -3.30 14.34 -8.68
C ASP A 220 -4.56 15.20 -8.50
N GLY A 221 -4.53 16.45 -8.95
CA GLY A 221 -5.66 17.37 -8.94
C GLY A 221 -5.77 18.23 -7.69
N ALA A 222 -7.01 18.63 -7.31
CA ALA A 222 -7.28 19.51 -6.17
C ALA A 222 -7.34 18.77 -4.81
N CYS A 223 -6.78 17.55 -4.74
CA CYS A 223 -6.74 16.80 -3.48
C CYS A 223 -5.68 17.38 -2.54
N PRO A 224 -5.97 17.45 -1.23
CA PRO A 224 -4.99 17.90 -0.25
C PRO A 224 -3.79 16.96 -0.14
N ILE A 225 -2.64 17.51 0.26
CA ILE A 225 -1.45 16.74 0.59
C ILE A 225 -1.77 15.74 1.71
N MET A 226 -1.32 14.53 1.56
CA MET A 226 -1.49 13.46 2.54
C MET A 226 -0.15 13.16 3.21
N HIS A 227 -0.16 13.09 4.54
CA HIS A 227 1.02 12.75 5.33
C HIS A 227 1.05 11.26 5.62
N VAL A 228 2.14 10.63 5.29
CA VAL A 228 2.39 9.21 5.55
C VAL A 228 3.57 9.08 6.52
N ALA A 229 3.44 8.20 7.50
CA ALA A 229 4.51 7.86 8.42
C ALA A 229 4.66 6.34 8.56
N LEU A 230 5.89 5.87 8.63
CA LEU A 230 6.20 4.47 8.87
C LEU A 230 6.69 4.31 10.32
N TYR A 231 6.17 3.31 11.01
CA TYR A 231 6.55 2.97 12.38
C TYR A 231 6.95 1.49 12.46
N GLY A 232 7.93 1.20 13.32
CA GLY A 232 8.18 -0.16 13.80
C GLY A 232 7.20 -0.52 14.91
N LEU A 233 6.60 -1.71 14.84
CA LEU A 233 5.69 -2.20 15.86
C LEU A 233 6.44 -2.94 16.97
N PRO A 234 6.10 -2.75 18.25
CA PRO A 234 6.75 -3.46 19.34
C PRO A 234 6.50 -4.97 19.24
N GLY A 235 7.57 -5.77 19.26
CA GLY A 235 7.49 -7.22 19.20
C GLY A 235 7.10 -7.83 17.86
N SER A 236 7.00 -7.02 16.78
CA SER A 236 6.71 -7.49 15.43
C SER A 236 7.81 -7.06 14.46
N PRO A 237 8.19 -7.91 13.49
CA PRO A 237 9.06 -7.51 12.39
C PRO A 237 8.31 -6.64 11.35
N GLU A 238 6.99 -6.60 11.39
CA GLU A 238 6.17 -5.81 10.49
C GLU A 238 6.24 -4.32 10.83
N LYS A 239 6.15 -3.50 9.78
CA LYS A 239 6.05 -2.05 9.90
C LYS A 239 4.59 -1.62 9.82
N LEU A 240 4.28 -0.53 10.49
CA LEU A 240 2.99 0.14 10.38
C LEU A 240 3.09 1.25 9.33
N TYR A 241 2.30 1.14 8.27
CA TYR A 241 2.01 2.23 7.34
C TYR A 241 0.88 3.06 7.92
N PHE A 242 1.22 4.22 8.44
CA PHE A 242 0.28 5.12 9.08
C PHE A 242 -0.04 6.29 8.16
N VAL A 243 -1.29 6.39 7.77
CA VAL A 243 -1.80 7.46 6.92
C VAL A 243 -3.04 8.09 7.54
N MET A 244 -3.15 9.41 7.44
CA MET A 244 -4.32 10.14 7.89
C MET A 244 -4.90 10.91 6.69
N PRO A 245 -5.92 10.36 6.01
CA PRO A 245 -6.58 11.06 4.90
C PRO A 245 -7.23 12.35 5.37
N TRP A 246 -7.26 13.34 4.50
CA TRP A 246 -7.70 14.69 4.86
C TRP A 246 -9.11 14.75 5.45
N GLU A 247 -10.05 13.96 4.93
CA GLU A 247 -11.43 13.91 5.43
C GLU A 247 -11.56 13.35 6.85
N TYR A 248 -10.53 12.75 7.41
CA TYR A 248 -10.49 12.28 8.81
C TYR A 248 -9.96 13.34 9.78
N VAL A 249 -9.43 14.45 9.24
CA VAL A 249 -8.92 15.60 10.00
C VAL A 249 -9.56 16.92 9.59
N MET A 250 -10.60 16.88 8.75
CA MET A 250 -11.39 18.03 8.31
C MET A 250 -12.01 18.79 9.46
N ASP A 251 -12.17 20.08 9.26
CA ASP A 251 -12.99 20.91 10.15
C ASP A 251 -14.45 20.44 10.19
N PRO A 252 -15.11 20.52 11.35
CA PRO A 252 -16.51 20.13 11.51
C PRO A 252 -17.46 20.79 10.52
N GLU A 253 -17.21 22.04 10.15
CA GLU A 253 -17.98 22.77 9.16
C GLU A 253 -17.91 22.12 7.78
N ASP A 254 -16.71 21.74 7.32
CA ASP A 254 -16.50 21.09 6.05
C ASP A 254 -17.15 19.69 5.99
N LEU A 255 -17.02 18.92 7.07
CA LEU A 255 -17.70 17.63 7.20
C LEU A 255 -19.21 17.78 7.09
N SER A 256 -19.79 18.79 7.77
CA SER A 256 -21.22 19.08 7.72
C SER A 256 -21.68 19.46 6.31
N LEU A 257 -20.90 20.28 5.59
CA LEU A 257 -21.21 20.67 4.22
C LEU A 257 -21.23 19.47 3.26
N ILE A 258 -20.30 18.52 3.40
CA ILE A 258 -20.29 17.30 2.58
C ILE A 258 -21.53 16.44 2.85
N VAL A 259 -21.89 16.26 4.12
CA VAL A 259 -23.05 15.46 4.51
C VAL A 259 -24.33 16.10 3.95
N GLU A 260 -24.50 17.41 4.10
CA GLU A 260 -25.67 18.14 3.61
C GLU A 260 -25.75 18.13 2.07
N ALA A 261 -24.62 18.33 1.39
CA ALA A 261 -24.54 18.26 -0.07
C ALA A 261 -24.97 16.87 -0.58
N ARG A 262 -24.55 15.80 0.13
CA ARG A 262 -24.94 14.41 -0.18
C ARG A 262 -26.47 14.23 -0.05
N GLU A 263 -27.07 14.70 1.03
CA GLU A 263 -28.50 14.62 1.23
C GLU A 263 -29.27 15.39 0.15
N ARG A 264 -28.78 16.56 -0.25
CA ARG A 264 -29.40 17.37 -1.32
C ARG A 264 -29.37 16.65 -2.67
N LEU A 265 -28.25 15.98 -3.00
CA LEU A 265 -28.13 15.19 -4.22
C LEU A 265 -29.04 13.96 -4.21
N LEU A 266 -29.15 13.27 -3.07
CA LEU A 266 -30.06 12.12 -2.94
C LEU A 266 -31.55 12.50 -3.09
N ARG A 267 -31.91 13.70 -2.70
CA ARG A 267 -33.30 14.24 -2.89
C ARG A 267 -33.58 14.66 -4.34
N ARG A 268 -32.55 15.08 -5.08
CA ARG A 268 -32.65 15.41 -6.51
C ARG A 268 -32.29 14.16 -7.31
N ARG A 269 -33.27 13.32 -7.61
CA ARG A 269 -33.04 12.22 -8.58
C ARG A 269 -32.71 12.84 -9.94
N PRO A 270 -31.52 12.60 -10.52
CA PRO A 270 -31.25 12.99 -11.90
C PRO A 270 -32.27 12.27 -12.80
N GLY A 271 -32.81 12.94 -13.80
CA GLY A 271 -33.60 12.29 -14.82
C GLY A 271 -32.74 11.30 -15.60
N ASP A 272 -33.32 10.20 -16.07
CA ASP A 272 -32.62 9.13 -16.79
C ASP A 272 -31.88 9.62 -18.06
N GLU A 273 -32.25 10.80 -18.58
CA GLU A 273 -31.62 11.43 -19.77
C GLU A 273 -30.29 12.16 -19.46
N GLU A 274 -29.98 12.45 -18.18
CA GLU A 274 -28.77 13.19 -17.79
C GLU A 274 -27.60 12.29 -17.38
N MET A 275 -27.81 10.97 -17.24
CA MET A 275 -26.74 10.06 -16.85
C MET A 275 -25.78 9.84 -18.03
N PRO A 276 -24.50 10.22 -17.91
CA PRO A 276 -23.54 10.00 -18.97
C PRO A 276 -23.32 8.49 -19.17
N ARG A 277 -23.39 8.07 -20.42
CA ARG A 277 -22.89 6.74 -20.81
C ARG A 277 -21.43 6.63 -20.39
N THR A 278 -21.07 5.48 -19.78
CA THR A 278 -19.76 5.07 -19.28
C THR A 278 -18.57 5.84 -19.87
N GLY A 279 -17.89 6.66 -19.07
CA GLY A 279 -16.68 7.40 -19.42
C GLY A 279 -16.57 8.79 -18.79
N ASN A 280 -17.70 9.45 -18.48
CA ASN A 280 -17.73 10.80 -17.94
C ASN A 280 -18.43 10.93 -16.58
N ALA A 281 -18.67 9.81 -15.88
CA ALA A 281 -19.41 9.80 -14.63
C ALA A 281 -18.72 10.67 -13.55
N ARG A 282 -17.40 10.61 -13.43
CA ARG A 282 -16.62 11.39 -12.46
C ARG A 282 -16.76 12.90 -12.69
N ALA A 283 -16.65 13.37 -13.93
CA ALA A 283 -16.81 14.78 -14.30
C ALA A 283 -18.26 15.26 -14.10
N TYR A 284 -19.23 14.39 -14.36
CA TYR A 284 -20.65 14.65 -14.07
C TYR A 284 -20.87 14.87 -12.57
N PHE A 285 -20.45 13.92 -11.73
CA PHE A 285 -20.57 14.02 -10.29
C PHE A 285 -19.80 15.22 -9.73
N ALA A 286 -18.64 15.58 -10.28
CA ALA A 286 -17.87 16.74 -9.84
C ALA A 286 -18.64 18.05 -10.03
N ARG A 287 -19.28 18.24 -11.18
CA ARG A 287 -20.13 19.43 -11.43
C ARG A 287 -21.31 19.53 -10.48
N HIS A 288 -22.00 18.40 -10.26
CA HIS A 288 -23.16 18.35 -9.37
C HIS A 288 -22.76 18.51 -7.89
N ALA A 289 -21.62 17.97 -7.50
CA ALA A 289 -21.04 18.16 -6.17
C ALA A 289 -20.75 19.63 -5.89
N LYS A 290 -20.07 20.35 -6.81
CA LYS A 290 -19.81 21.79 -6.66
C LYS A 290 -21.12 22.60 -6.49
N SER A 291 -22.14 22.29 -7.28
CA SER A 291 -23.45 22.95 -7.16
C SER A 291 -24.16 22.64 -5.82
N ALA A 292 -24.11 21.38 -5.38
CA ALA A 292 -24.71 20.95 -4.12
C ALA A 292 -24.02 21.57 -2.90
N LEU A 293 -22.68 21.59 -2.91
CA LEU A 293 -21.84 22.19 -1.87
C LEU A 293 -22.04 23.70 -1.80
N ALA A 294 -22.07 24.41 -2.93
CA ALA A 294 -22.36 25.83 -2.97
C ALA A 294 -23.78 26.13 -2.44
N GLY A 295 -24.73 25.26 -2.75
CA GLY A 295 -26.09 25.36 -2.21
C GLY A 295 -26.19 25.10 -0.71
N ALA A 296 -25.41 24.14 -0.18
CA ALA A 296 -25.32 23.86 1.25
C ALA A 296 -24.67 25.05 2.00
N ALA A 297 -23.53 25.52 1.48
CA ALA A 297 -22.83 26.67 2.06
C ALA A 297 -23.71 27.94 2.11
N LYS A 298 -24.42 28.20 1.03
CA LYS A 298 -25.39 29.36 1.00
C LYS A 298 -26.47 29.22 2.05
N ALA A 299 -26.99 28.01 2.28
CA ALA A 299 -28.02 27.79 3.30
C ALA A 299 -27.48 27.98 4.73
N ASN A 300 -26.23 27.65 4.96
CA ASN A 300 -25.55 27.78 6.25
C ASN A 300 -24.90 29.17 6.45
N GLY A 301 -24.98 30.06 5.46
CA GLY A 301 -24.37 31.39 5.52
C GLY A 301 -22.84 31.36 5.38
N THR A 302 -22.26 30.24 4.94
CA THR A 302 -20.83 30.05 4.79
C THR A 302 -20.37 30.52 3.40
N GLN A 303 -19.26 31.27 3.34
CA GLN A 303 -18.63 31.64 2.07
C GLN A 303 -17.54 30.61 1.73
N LEU A 304 -17.67 29.98 0.56
CA LEU A 304 -16.68 29.06 0.03
C LEU A 304 -15.82 29.75 -1.03
N GLY A 305 -14.50 29.85 -0.77
CA GLY A 305 -13.52 30.17 -1.82
C GLY A 305 -13.41 29.04 -2.86
N THR A 306 -12.91 29.37 -4.04
CA THR A 306 -12.81 28.42 -5.15
C THR A 306 -12.01 27.17 -4.79
N ASP A 307 -10.86 27.34 -4.15
CA ASP A 307 -9.96 26.23 -3.78
C ASP A 307 -10.58 25.31 -2.72
N ARG A 308 -11.28 25.92 -1.71
CA ARG A 308 -12.00 25.14 -0.70
C ARG A 308 -13.14 24.34 -1.32
N LEU A 309 -13.88 24.96 -2.24
CA LEU A 309 -14.97 24.30 -2.97
C LEU A 309 -14.45 23.14 -3.83
N GLU A 310 -13.31 23.30 -4.49
CA GLU A 310 -12.70 22.25 -5.30
C GLU A 310 -12.23 21.06 -4.46
N ARG A 311 -11.57 21.31 -3.34
CA ARG A 311 -11.17 20.25 -2.40
C ARG A 311 -12.36 19.47 -1.84
N LEU A 312 -13.40 20.17 -1.39
CA LEU A 312 -14.62 19.54 -0.89
C LEU A 312 -15.34 18.74 -1.98
N ALA A 313 -15.39 19.26 -3.20
CA ALA A 313 -16.00 18.57 -4.34
C ALA A 313 -15.18 17.32 -4.73
N SER A 314 -13.86 17.37 -4.70
CA SER A 314 -13.00 16.22 -4.94
C SER A 314 -13.24 15.11 -3.92
N THR A 315 -13.27 15.46 -2.63
CA THR A 315 -13.60 14.50 -1.55
C THR A 315 -15.01 13.92 -1.72
N PHE A 316 -15.98 14.73 -2.06
CA PHE A 316 -17.35 14.27 -2.32
C PHE A 316 -17.39 13.25 -3.46
N VAL A 317 -16.71 13.51 -4.57
CA VAL A 317 -16.63 12.63 -5.75
C VAL A 317 -15.91 11.31 -5.41
N LYS A 318 -14.83 11.37 -4.65
CA LYS A 318 -14.07 10.24 -4.14
C LYS A 318 -14.97 9.22 -3.43
N TYR A 319 -15.91 9.66 -2.59
CA TYR A 319 -16.83 8.78 -1.87
C TYR A 319 -18.14 8.48 -2.63
N THR A 320 -18.47 9.22 -3.68
CA THR A 320 -19.71 9.01 -4.45
C THR A 320 -19.50 8.15 -5.68
N SER A 321 -18.52 8.47 -6.51
CA SER A 321 -18.23 7.77 -7.76
C SER A 321 -16.82 7.19 -7.85
N GLY A 322 -15.95 7.52 -6.90
CA GLY A 322 -14.59 7.01 -6.79
C GLY A 322 -14.47 5.75 -5.92
N LEU A 323 -13.26 5.40 -5.53
CA LEU A 323 -12.95 4.22 -4.72
C LEU A 323 -12.84 4.52 -3.21
N GLY A 324 -13.31 5.69 -2.77
CA GLY A 324 -13.23 6.12 -1.38
C GLY A 324 -11.78 6.22 -0.90
N ILE A 325 -11.52 5.80 0.32
CA ILE A 325 -10.19 5.87 0.95
C ILE A 325 -9.08 5.12 0.17
N MET A 326 -9.47 4.17 -0.69
CA MET A 326 -8.49 3.48 -1.54
C MET A 326 -7.83 4.40 -2.56
N GLU A 327 -8.47 5.52 -2.95
CA GLU A 327 -7.83 6.48 -3.84
C GLU A 327 -6.58 7.13 -3.22
N ASP A 328 -6.60 7.38 -1.90
CA ASP A 328 -5.43 7.90 -1.18
C ASP A 328 -4.29 6.89 -1.18
N VAL A 329 -4.60 5.62 -0.87
CA VAL A 329 -3.62 4.54 -0.89
C VAL A 329 -3.01 4.37 -2.29
N LEU A 330 -3.85 4.41 -3.33
CA LEU A 330 -3.40 4.27 -4.72
C LEU A 330 -2.69 5.51 -5.26
N ALA A 331 -2.85 6.67 -4.64
CA ALA A 331 -2.11 7.89 -5.00
C ALA A 331 -0.66 7.85 -4.51
N ASP A 332 -0.35 7.09 -3.45
CA ASP A 332 0.99 7.02 -2.88
C ASP A 332 1.97 6.29 -3.84
N PRO A 333 3.00 6.99 -4.37
CA PRO A 333 3.96 6.41 -5.31
C PRO A 333 4.85 5.32 -4.70
N HIS A 334 4.97 5.24 -3.37
CA HIS A 334 5.76 4.24 -2.67
C HIS A 334 5.02 2.91 -2.50
N ILE A 335 3.68 2.89 -2.66
CA ILE A 335 2.89 1.66 -2.59
C ILE A 335 3.05 0.88 -3.90
N GLN A 336 3.42 -0.37 -3.79
CA GLN A 336 3.54 -1.32 -4.89
C GLN A 336 2.32 -2.23 -4.98
N ASP A 337 1.92 -2.81 -3.87
CA ASP A 337 0.74 -3.67 -3.77
C ASP A 337 -0.10 -3.26 -2.55
N ALA A 338 -1.42 -3.43 -2.66
CA ALA A 338 -2.35 -3.31 -1.54
C ALA A 338 -3.35 -4.47 -1.56
N TYR A 339 -3.62 -5.06 -0.39
CA TYR A 339 -4.44 -6.26 -0.28
C TYR A 339 -5.59 -6.05 0.70
N VAL A 340 -6.80 -6.31 0.23
CA VAL A 340 -8.01 -6.39 1.06
C VAL A 340 -8.36 -7.86 1.21
N ASN A 341 -8.21 -8.40 2.41
CA ASN A 341 -8.49 -9.80 2.72
C ASN A 341 -9.88 -9.96 3.37
N ALA A 342 -10.56 -11.03 3.03
CA ALA A 342 -11.81 -11.41 3.69
C ALA A 342 -11.53 -12.22 4.99
N PRO A 343 -12.29 -12.03 6.09
CA PRO A 343 -13.43 -11.13 6.23
C PRO A 343 -13.02 -9.66 6.40
N VAL A 344 -13.69 -8.79 5.68
CA VAL A 344 -13.42 -7.35 5.70
C VAL A 344 -13.83 -6.73 7.05
N GLY A 345 -13.14 -5.69 7.48
CA GLY A 345 -13.47 -4.92 8.68
C GLY A 345 -12.84 -5.41 9.98
N THR A 346 -12.31 -6.63 10.02
CA THR A 346 -11.61 -7.19 11.18
C THR A 346 -10.10 -7.04 11.08
N THR A 347 -9.58 -7.11 9.87
CA THR A 347 -8.15 -6.94 9.57
C THR A 347 -7.89 -5.60 8.90
N PRO A 348 -6.79 -4.91 9.21
CA PRO A 348 -6.40 -3.70 8.49
C PRO A 348 -6.00 -4.01 7.05
N LEU A 349 -5.99 -2.96 6.22
CA LEU A 349 -5.45 -3.04 4.87
C LEU A 349 -3.96 -3.39 4.94
N HIS A 350 -3.53 -4.36 4.14
CA HIS A 350 -2.14 -4.75 4.02
C HIS A 350 -1.53 -4.09 2.79
N VAL A 351 -0.35 -3.52 2.91
CA VAL A 351 0.32 -2.78 1.82
C VAL A 351 1.80 -3.15 1.72
N VAL A 352 2.33 -3.08 0.51
CA VAL A 352 3.76 -3.23 0.24
C VAL A 352 4.32 -1.86 -0.14
N VAL A 353 5.19 -1.31 0.70
CA VAL A 353 5.78 0.03 0.56
C VAL A 353 7.27 -0.10 0.27
N ASP A 354 7.73 0.34 -0.89
CA ASP A 354 9.14 0.21 -1.35
C ASP A 354 9.70 -1.23 -1.26
N GLY A 355 8.84 -2.25 -1.38
CA GLY A 355 9.20 -3.66 -1.28
C GLY A 355 9.13 -4.27 0.11
N GLU A 356 8.74 -3.50 1.12
CA GLU A 356 8.55 -3.95 2.49
C GLU A 356 7.07 -4.19 2.80
N GLU A 357 6.76 -5.33 3.40
CA GLU A 357 5.42 -5.67 3.85
C GLU A 357 5.03 -4.83 5.07
N CYS A 358 3.92 -4.14 4.99
CA CYS A 358 3.42 -3.25 6.03
C CYS A 358 1.94 -3.53 6.33
N THR A 359 1.58 -3.43 7.60
CA THR A 359 0.19 -3.35 8.02
C THR A 359 -0.21 -1.88 8.09
N SER A 360 -1.38 -1.51 7.55
CA SER A 360 -1.83 -0.11 7.62
C SER A 360 -2.68 0.16 8.88
N ASN A 361 -2.97 1.44 9.12
CA ASN A 361 -3.95 1.88 10.12
C ASN A 361 -5.40 1.96 9.56
N LEU A 362 -5.65 1.44 8.35
CA LEU A 362 -6.93 1.53 7.64
C LEU A 362 -7.72 0.22 7.76
N TYR A 363 -9.01 0.32 8.13
CA TYR A 363 -9.94 -0.81 8.19
C TYR A 363 -11.11 -0.52 7.25
N LEU A 364 -11.17 -1.23 6.13
CA LEU A 364 -12.26 -1.06 5.16
C LEU A 364 -13.56 -1.66 5.70
N SER A 365 -14.69 -1.06 5.35
CA SER A 365 -16.01 -1.60 5.68
C SER A 365 -16.54 -2.51 4.57
N GLU A 366 -17.39 -3.48 4.92
CA GLU A 366 -18.06 -4.32 3.93
C GLU A 366 -18.85 -3.48 2.91
N SER A 367 -19.57 -2.46 3.36
CA SER A 367 -20.36 -1.59 2.48
C SER A 367 -19.52 -0.78 1.50
N ASP A 368 -18.32 -0.34 1.91
CA ASP A 368 -17.41 0.40 1.02
C ASP A 368 -16.78 -0.56 -0.01
N VAL A 369 -16.43 -1.77 0.43
CA VAL A 369 -15.88 -2.83 -0.43
C VAL A 369 -16.91 -3.33 -1.46
N GLU A 370 -18.19 -3.48 -1.08
CA GLU A 370 -19.30 -3.79 -2.00
C GLU A 370 -19.59 -2.65 -2.99
N SER A 371 -19.49 -1.41 -2.51
CA SER A 371 -19.61 -0.24 -3.38
C SER A 371 -18.48 -0.19 -4.39
N MET A 372 -17.26 -0.56 -3.99
CA MET A 372 -16.08 -0.61 -4.84
C MET A 372 -16.25 -1.64 -5.97
N ILE A 373 -16.69 -2.88 -5.67
CA ILE A 373 -16.90 -3.87 -6.74
C ILE A 373 -17.98 -3.43 -7.74
N SER A 374 -19.04 -2.77 -7.25
CA SER A 374 -20.09 -2.24 -8.11
C SER A 374 -19.56 -1.18 -9.09
N ARG A 375 -18.65 -0.33 -8.63
CA ARG A 375 -17.98 0.69 -9.46
C ARG A 375 -17.00 0.05 -10.44
N LEU A 376 -16.18 -0.91 -10.00
CA LEU A 376 -15.26 -1.63 -10.86
C LEU A 376 -15.99 -2.37 -11.99
N ARG A 377 -17.15 -2.97 -11.70
CA ARG A 377 -18.03 -3.55 -12.72
C ARG A 377 -18.52 -2.51 -13.73
N ALA A 378 -18.96 -1.36 -13.24
CA ALA A 378 -19.45 -0.27 -14.11
C ALA A 378 -18.34 0.28 -15.02
N ILE A 379 -17.11 0.41 -14.51
CA ILE A 379 -15.95 0.91 -15.26
C ILE A 379 -15.49 -0.13 -16.31
N SER A 380 -15.38 -1.40 -15.90
CA SER A 380 -14.85 -2.47 -16.78
C SER A 380 -15.87 -2.99 -17.78
N GLY A 381 -17.18 -2.84 -17.49
CA GLY A 381 -18.25 -3.50 -18.24
C GLY A 381 -18.26 -5.03 -18.09
N ARG A 382 -17.42 -5.59 -17.21
CA ARG A 382 -17.29 -7.04 -16.99
C ARG A 382 -18.28 -7.55 -15.94
N PRO A 383 -18.86 -8.76 -16.12
CA PRO A 383 -19.72 -9.34 -15.11
C PRO A 383 -18.92 -9.73 -13.86
N PHE A 384 -19.54 -9.55 -12.70
CA PHE A 384 -19.05 -10.11 -11.44
C PHE A 384 -20.25 -10.60 -10.63
N SER A 385 -20.28 -11.90 -10.36
CA SER A 385 -21.37 -12.59 -9.66
C SER A 385 -20.86 -13.94 -9.17
N GLU A 386 -21.70 -14.71 -8.47
CA GLU A 386 -21.35 -16.09 -8.07
C GLU A 386 -21.01 -17.01 -9.25
N ALA A 387 -21.59 -16.76 -10.43
CA ALA A 387 -21.28 -17.50 -11.66
C ALA A 387 -19.97 -16.99 -12.31
N SER A 388 -19.54 -15.78 -12.00
CA SER A 388 -18.30 -15.17 -12.51
C SER A 388 -17.61 -14.43 -11.36
N PRO A 389 -17.02 -15.18 -10.41
CA PRO A 389 -16.56 -14.63 -9.12
C PRO A 389 -15.19 -13.97 -9.16
N VAL A 390 -14.64 -13.73 -10.35
CA VAL A 390 -13.33 -13.07 -10.56
C VAL A 390 -13.51 -11.87 -11.46
N LEU A 391 -12.91 -10.75 -11.11
CA LEU A 391 -12.84 -9.56 -11.93
C LEU A 391 -11.40 -9.05 -11.94
N ASP A 392 -10.79 -9.05 -13.13
CA ASP A 392 -9.48 -8.46 -13.39
C ASP A 392 -9.63 -7.27 -14.32
N MET A 393 -9.02 -6.13 -13.96
CA MET A 393 -9.03 -4.93 -14.79
C MET A 393 -7.88 -3.99 -14.45
N ASP A 394 -7.62 -3.05 -15.34
CA ASP A 394 -6.67 -1.96 -15.13
C ASP A 394 -7.40 -0.67 -14.80
N LEU A 395 -7.01 -0.02 -13.72
CA LEU A 395 -7.42 1.33 -13.33
C LEU A 395 -6.41 2.32 -13.90
N VAL A 396 -6.63 2.75 -15.13
CA VAL A 396 -5.70 3.63 -15.87
C VAL A 396 -5.39 4.90 -15.09
N GLN A 397 -6.39 5.52 -14.46
CA GLN A 397 -6.24 6.75 -13.66
C GLN A 397 -5.30 6.61 -12.46
N PHE A 398 -5.08 5.39 -11.95
CA PHE A 398 -4.19 5.10 -10.82
C PHE A 398 -2.97 4.25 -11.24
N HIS A 399 -2.81 3.98 -12.52
CA HIS A 399 -1.78 3.05 -13.03
C HIS A 399 -1.74 1.73 -12.23
N THR A 400 -2.92 1.16 -11.95
CA THR A 400 -3.07 0.04 -11.02
C THR A 400 -3.88 -1.07 -11.66
N ARG A 401 -3.35 -2.29 -11.64
CA ARG A 401 -4.12 -3.49 -11.91
C ARG A 401 -4.89 -3.90 -10.67
N VAL A 402 -6.16 -4.22 -10.84
CA VAL A 402 -7.05 -4.70 -9.78
C VAL A 402 -7.54 -6.10 -10.11
N SER A 403 -7.35 -7.00 -9.17
CA SER A 403 -7.96 -8.34 -9.18
C SER A 403 -8.91 -8.43 -7.99
N ALA A 404 -10.17 -8.76 -8.23
CA ALA A 404 -11.18 -8.96 -7.19
C ALA A 404 -11.72 -10.39 -7.26
N ILE A 405 -11.92 -11.01 -6.11
CA ILE A 405 -12.56 -12.32 -5.98
C ILE A 405 -13.70 -12.25 -4.95
N GLY A 406 -14.73 -13.07 -5.19
CA GLY A 406 -15.88 -13.16 -4.30
C GLY A 406 -16.41 -14.58 -4.16
N SER A 407 -17.61 -14.73 -3.58
CA SER A 407 -18.27 -16.02 -3.44
C SER A 407 -18.52 -16.67 -4.82
N PRO A 408 -18.33 -17.99 -4.97
CA PRO A 408 -18.00 -19.00 -3.95
C PRO A 408 -16.49 -19.22 -3.71
N LEU A 409 -15.60 -18.53 -4.43
CA LEU A 409 -14.15 -18.72 -4.32
C LEU A 409 -13.58 -18.16 -3.02
N SER A 410 -14.23 -17.16 -2.43
CA SER A 410 -13.84 -16.53 -1.17
C SER A 410 -15.06 -16.41 -0.25
N ARG A 411 -14.83 -16.38 1.07
CA ARG A 411 -15.90 -16.16 2.08
C ARG A 411 -16.42 -14.71 2.13
N GLY A 412 -15.94 -13.86 1.28
CA GLY A 412 -16.29 -12.45 1.14
C GLY A 412 -15.50 -11.84 0.01
N LEU A 413 -15.68 -10.55 -0.23
CA LEU A 413 -14.91 -9.83 -1.24
C LEU A 413 -13.45 -9.69 -0.80
N ALA A 414 -12.52 -10.01 -1.67
CA ALA A 414 -11.10 -9.76 -1.49
C ALA A 414 -10.52 -9.12 -2.75
N TYR A 415 -9.53 -8.25 -2.56
CA TYR A 415 -8.91 -7.49 -3.64
C TYR A 415 -7.40 -7.51 -3.53
N ALA A 416 -6.76 -7.52 -4.69
CA ALA A 416 -5.35 -7.23 -4.85
C ALA A 416 -5.21 -6.06 -5.84
N PHE A 417 -4.59 -4.99 -5.37
CA PHE A 417 -4.21 -3.83 -6.18
C PHE A 417 -2.71 -3.88 -6.40
N ARG A 418 -2.28 -3.89 -7.66
CA ARG A 418 -0.87 -3.81 -8.04
C ARG A 418 -0.63 -2.55 -8.83
N ARG A 419 0.13 -1.64 -8.27
CA ARG A 419 0.47 -0.39 -8.91
C ARG A 419 1.65 -0.57 -9.85
N HIS A 420 1.53 0.00 -11.05
CA HIS A 420 2.62 0.10 -12.00
C HIS A 420 3.31 1.47 -11.84
N LYS A 421 4.63 1.49 -11.92
CA LYS A 421 5.37 2.75 -11.90
C LYS A 421 5.05 3.53 -13.17
N LYS A 422 4.70 4.81 -13.06
CA LYS A 422 4.42 5.69 -14.21
C LYS A 422 5.64 5.83 -15.10
N THR A 423 6.77 6.21 -14.51
CA THR A 423 8.01 6.43 -15.25
C THR A 423 8.77 5.12 -15.45
N PRO A 424 9.40 4.91 -16.63
CA PRO A 424 10.21 3.73 -16.85
C PRO A 424 11.38 3.67 -15.86
N TRP A 425 11.73 2.45 -15.44
CA TRP A 425 12.98 2.23 -14.73
C TRP A 425 14.15 2.50 -15.65
N THR A 426 15.24 3.03 -15.08
CA THR A 426 16.51 3.22 -15.78
C THR A 426 17.58 2.29 -15.22
N LEU A 427 18.61 1.96 -16.00
CA LEU A 427 19.74 1.16 -15.49
C LEU A 427 20.45 1.83 -14.30
N PRO A 428 20.69 3.16 -14.28
CA PRO A 428 21.25 3.82 -13.09
C PRO A 428 20.39 3.64 -11.84
N GLN A 429 19.05 3.71 -11.94
CA GLN A 429 18.16 3.45 -10.79
C GLN A 429 18.29 2.00 -10.29
N LEU A 430 18.42 1.03 -11.18
CA LEU A 430 18.59 -0.38 -10.80
C LEU A 430 19.96 -0.63 -10.17
N VAL A 431 21.01 0.04 -10.65
CA VAL A 431 22.36 0.03 -10.05
C VAL A 431 22.33 0.66 -8.65
N GLY A 432 21.74 1.83 -8.48
CA GLY A 432 21.60 2.50 -7.21
C GLY A 432 20.84 1.65 -6.16
N ARG A 433 19.90 0.80 -6.62
CA ARG A 433 19.20 -0.19 -5.78
C ARG A 433 19.94 -1.53 -5.64
N LYS A 434 21.16 -1.62 -6.14
CA LYS A 434 21.99 -2.83 -6.12
C LYS A 434 21.36 -4.05 -6.80
N MET A 435 20.39 -3.86 -7.68
CA MET A 435 19.80 -4.97 -8.43
C MET A 435 20.82 -5.60 -9.40
N LEU A 436 21.72 -4.80 -9.93
CA LEU A 436 22.87 -5.22 -10.76
C LEU A 436 24.07 -4.28 -10.53
N SER A 437 25.26 -4.78 -10.85
CA SER A 437 26.48 -3.96 -10.81
C SER A 437 26.54 -3.00 -12.00
N PRO A 438 27.31 -1.89 -11.90
CA PRO A 438 27.55 -1.01 -13.06
C PRO A 438 28.07 -1.76 -14.29
N TYR A 439 28.98 -2.71 -14.10
CA TYR A 439 29.51 -3.54 -15.19
C TYR A 439 28.43 -4.41 -15.84
N ALA A 440 27.57 -5.06 -15.04
CA ALA A 440 26.44 -5.82 -15.57
C ALA A 440 25.47 -4.95 -16.36
N ALA A 441 25.21 -3.73 -15.89
CA ALA A 441 24.39 -2.76 -16.60
C ALA A 441 25.00 -2.37 -17.96
N GLY A 442 26.32 -2.12 -17.99
CA GLY A 442 27.04 -1.82 -19.21
C GLY A 442 27.05 -2.98 -20.20
N LEU A 443 27.20 -4.21 -19.73
CA LEU A 443 27.12 -5.42 -20.55
C LEU A 443 25.72 -5.58 -21.16
N LEU A 444 24.66 -5.41 -20.37
CA LEU A 444 23.29 -5.52 -20.86
C LEU A 444 22.96 -4.40 -21.87
N SER A 445 23.38 -3.15 -21.60
CA SER A 445 23.28 -2.04 -22.53
C SER A 445 23.97 -2.36 -23.87
N LEU A 446 25.18 -2.93 -23.82
CA LEU A 446 25.91 -3.36 -25.00
C LEU A 446 25.18 -4.48 -25.76
N LEU A 447 24.63 -5.49 -25.08
CA LEU A 447 23.88 -6.57 -25.70
C LEU A 447 22.64 -6.05 -26.45
N VAL A 448 21.91 -5.06 -25.87
CA VAL A 448 20.76 -4.41 -26.51
C VAL A 448 21.20 -3.66 -27.77
N ASP A 449 22.22 -2.81 -27.67
CA ASP A 449 22.74 -2.02 -28.79
C ASP A 449 23.37 -2.92 -29.88
N GLY A 450 23.94 -4.05 -29.48
CA GLY A 450 24.45 -5.10 -30.34
C GLY A 450 23.38 -6.02 -30.94
N HIS A 451 22.10 -5.72 -30.78
CA HIS A 451 20.93 -6.48 -31.29
C HIS A 451 20.90 -7.94 -30.83
N ALA A 452 21.25 -8.21 -29.59
CA ALA A 452 21.13 -9.56 -29.01
C ALA A 452 19.65 -9.87 -28.71
N SER A 453 19.27 -11.13 -28.92
CA SER A 453 17.98 -11.68 -28.51
C SER A 453 18.07 -12.16 -27.08
N MET A 454 17.28 -11.56 -26.16
CA MET A 454 17.38 -11.84 -24.74
C MET A 454 16.06 -12.22 -24.10
N LEU A 455 16.08 -13.19 -23.19
CA LEU A 455 14.98 -13.50 -22.30
C LEU A 455 15.32 -13.12 -20.86
N ILE A 456 14.41 -12.40 -20.21
CA ILE A 456 14.52 -12.01 -18.81
C ILE A 456 13.60 -12.91 -18.01
N THR A 457 14.16 -13.67 -17.09
CA THR A 457 13.42 -14.65 -16.30
C THR A 457 13.49 -14.35 -14.80
N GLY A 458 12.68 -15.03 -14.03
CA GLY A 458 12.64 -14.93 -12.57
C GLY A 458 11.26 -15.23 -12.02
N THR A 459 11.18 -15.38 -10.71
CA THR A 459 9.93 -15.58 -9.98
C THR A 459 9.04 -14.33 -10.01
N ARG A 460 7.80 -14.45 -9.51
CA ARG A 460 6.89 -13.30 -9.41
C ARG A 460 7.47 -12.26 -8.44
N GLY A 461 7.46 -10.98 -8.85
CA GLY A 461 7.99 -9.88 -8.03
C GLY A 461 9.50 -9.71 -8.06
N ALA A 462 10.26 -10.54 -8.80
CA ALA A 462 11.72 -10.47 -8.88
C ALA A 462 12.27 -9.25 -9.68
N GLY A 463 11.40 -8.46 -10.35
CA GLY A 463 11.82 -7.26 -11.08
C GLY A 463 12.04 -7.47 -12.58
N LYS A 464 11.54 -8.55 -13.20
CA LYS A 464 11.66 -8.82 -14.63
C LYS A 464 11.20 -7.67 -15.51
N THR A 465 9.96 -7.21 -15.31
CA THR A 465 9.37 -6.11 -16.08
C THR A 465 10.11 -4.79 -15.84
N SER A 466 10.61 -4.57 -14.62
CA SER A 466 11.43 -3.39 -14.30
C SER A 466 12.74 -3.39 -15.06
N LEU A 467 13.43 -4.54 -15.14
CA LEU A 467 14.64 -4.67 -15.92
C LEU A 467 14.34 -4.56 -17.42
N LEU A 468 13.29 -5.20 -17.92
CA LEU A 468 12.90 -5.09 -19.32
C LEU A 468 12.61 -3.63 -19.70
N SER A 469 11.87 -2.89 -18.88
CA SER A 469 11.60 -1.46 -19.10
C SER A 469 12.88 -0.62 -19.14
N ALA A 470 13.84 -0.91 -18.27
CA ALA A 470 15.13 -0.23 -18.27
C ALA A 470 15.93 -0.53 -19.55
N LEU A 471 15.91 -1.79 -19.99
CA LEU A 471 16.60 -2.19 -21.23
C LEU A 471 15.94 -1.65 -22.50
N MET A 472 14.64 -1.37 -22.47
CA MET A 472 13.97 -0.69 -23.59
C MET A 472 14.53 0.72 -23.85
N LEU A 473 14.97 1.42 -22.81
CA LEU A 473 15.59 2.73 -22.94
C LEU A 473 16.98 2.67 -23.60
N GLU A 474 17.66 1.52 -23.54
CA GLU A 474 18.95 1.31 -24.19
C GLU A 474 18.83 1.19 -25.72
N ILE A 475 17.63 0.89 -26.23
CA ILE A 475 17.37 0.88 -27.67
C ILE A 475 17.51 2.31 -28.21
N PRO A 476 18.32 2.55 -29.25
CA PRO A 476 18.45 3.88 -29.83
C PRO A 476 17.10 4.49 -30.23
N GLN A 477 16.89 5.79 -29.93
CA GLN A 477 15.66 6.49 -30.27
C GLN A 477 15.37 6.55 -31.79
N SER A 478 16.40 6.34 -32.62
CA SER A 478 16.28 6.21 -34.07
C SER A 478 15.51 4.96 -34.51
N TYR A 479 15.52 3.91 -33.69
CA TYR A 479 14.87 2.64 -33.98
C TYR A 479 13.41 2.62 -33.52
N ARG A 480 12.58 1.90 -34.27
CA ARG A 480 11.20 1.65 -33.87
C ARG A 480 11.13 0.46 -32.89
N ILE A 481 10.27 0.57 -31.89
CA ILE A 481 10.02 -0.49 -30.92
C ILE A 481 8.57 -0.94 -31.08
N LEU A 482 8.32 -2.23 -31.16
CA LEU A 482 7.00 -2.86 -31.05
C LEU A 482 6.92 -3.52 -29.70
N ALA A 483 6.08 -3.00 -28.81
CA ALA A 483 5.82 -3.55 -27.49
C ALA A 483 4.51 -4.33 -27.47
N ILE A 484 4.58 -5.64 -27.24
CA ILE A 484 3.42 -6.53 -27.24
C ILE A 484 3.15 -6.97 -25.80
N GLU A 485 1.94 -6.72 -25.32
CA GLU A 485 1.54 -7.01 -23.95
C GLU A 485 0.11 -7.56 -23.89
N ASP A 486 -0.12 -8.43 -22.92
CA ASP A 486 -1.45 -8.86 -22.50
C ASP A 486 -2.07 -7.84 -21.52
N THR A 487 -1.28 -7.35 -20.62
CA THR A 487 -1.62 -6.29 -19.68
C THR A 487 -0.61 -5.16 -19.83
N PRO A 488 -1.03 -3.89 -19.96
CA PRO A 488 -0.12 -2.75 -20.10
C PRO A 488 0.75 -2.56 -18.85
N GLU A 489 1.97 -3.06 -18.88
CA GLU A 489 2.99 -2.89 -17.81
C GLU A 489 4.21 -2.12 -18.32
N LEU A 490 4.45 -2.11 -19.63
CA LEU A 490 5.56 -1.40 -20.23
C LEU A 490 5.24 0.10 -20.40
N PRO A 491 6.20 0.98 -20.18
CA PRO A 491 5.97 2.42 -20.14
C PRO A 491 5.95 3.05 -21.56
N VAL A 492 5.05 2.57 -22.41
CA VAL A 492 4.98 2.97 -23.83
C VAL A 492 4.74 4.47 -24.00
N GLU A 493 3.75 5.00 -23.27
CA GLU A 493 3.36 6.43 -23.38
C GLU A 493 4.47 7.36 -22.89
N ASP A 494 5.12 7.02 -21.77
CA ASP A 494 6.22 7.82 -21.23
C ASP A 494 7.43 7.78 -22.14
N MET A 495 7.78 6.63 -22.70
CA MET A 495 8.87 6.52 -23.66
C MET A 495 8.60 7.39 -24.92
N GLN A 496 7.35 7.43 -25.41
CA GLN A 496 6.98 8.30 -26.52
C GLN A 496 7.19 9.78 -26.18
N GLN A 497 6.85 10.20 -24.96
CA GLN A 497 7.08 11.58 -24.49
C GLN A 497 8.58 11.93 -24.45
N TYR A 498 9.45 10.98 -24.17
CA TYR A 498 10.91 11.18 -24.15
C TYR A 498 11.57 10.96 -25.54
N GLY A 499 10.79 10.73 -26.59
CA GLY A 499 11.26 10.70 -27.97
C GLY A 499 11.55 9.30 -28.55
N TRP A 500 11.23 8.20 -27.84
CA TRP A 500 11.29 6.87 -28.45
C TRP A 500 10.11 6.61 -29.39
N LYS A 501 10.36 5.87 -30.47
CA LYS A 501 9.34 5.50 -31.47
C LYS A 501 8.71 4.15 -31.09
N VAL A 502 7.89 4.13 -30.04
CA VAL A 502 7.28 2.91 -29.52
C VAL A 502 5.84 2.77 -30.02
N GLN A 503 5.48 1.59 -30.47
CA GLN A 503 4.11 1.19 -30.75
C GLN A 503 3.68 0.08 -29.77
N GLY A 504 2.77 0.40 -28.85
CA GLY A 504 2.12 -0.59 -28.00
C GLY A 504 1.06 -1.38 -28.75
N ILE A 505 1.02 -2.68 -28.54
CA ILE A 505 0.07 -3.61 -29.15
C ILE A 505 -0.46 -4.51 -28.06
N GLY A 506 -1.75 -4.38 -27.72
CA GLY A 506 -2.41 -5.19 -26.70
C GLY A 506 -2.94 -6.50 -27.28
N THR A 507 -2.78 -7.60 -26.55
CA THR A 507 -3.50 -8.85 -26.79
C THR A 507 -4.74 -8.86 -25.90
N ARG A 508 -5.92 -9.18 -26.45
CA ARG A 508 -7.13 -9.35 -25.65
C ARG A 508 -7.32 -10.83 -25.34
N ALA A 509 -7.07 -11.23 -24.11
CA ALA A 509 -7.58 -12.50 -23.62
C ALA A 509 -9.10 -12.41 -23.50
N ALA A 510 -9.84 -13.35 -24.10
CA ALA A 510 -11.29 -13.40 -23.93
C ALA A 510 -11.64 -13.84 -22.53
N VAL A 511 -12.18 -12.95 -21.75
CA VAL A 511 -12.83 -13.24 -20.45
C VAL A 511 -14.35 -13.28 -20.61
N SER A 512 -14.91 -13.04 -21.80
CA SER A 512 -16.35 -13.18 -22.05
C SER A 512 -16.62 -13.56 -23.50
N GLY A 513 -17.28 -14.69 -23.69
CA GLY A 513 -17.55 -15.38 -24.96
C GLY A 513 -18.44 -14.67 -25.99
N SER A 514 -18.14 -13.44 -26.35
CA SER A 514 -18.85 -12.69 -27.40
C SER A 514 -17.96 -11.64 -28.11
N GLY A 515 -16.75 -12.02 -28.50
CA GLY A 515 -15.89 -11.17 -29.33
C GLY A 515 -14.78 -11.98 -29.99
N ALA A 516 -14.35 -11.63 -31.19
CA ALA A 516 -13.21 -12.26 -31.84
C ALA A 516 -11.97 -12.15 -30.96
N GLU A 517 -11.48 -13.29 -30.47
CA GLU A 517 -10.21 -13.40 -29.75
C GLU A 517 -9.08 -13.21 -30.75
N PHE A 518 -8.27 -12.18 -30.55
CA PHE A 518 -6.95 -12.14 -31.16
C PHE A 518 -5.98 -12.86 -30.24
N GLN A 519 -5.53 -14.04 -30.64
CA GLN A 519 -4.49 -14.75 -29.91
C GLN A 519 -3.16 -13.98 -30.00
N ALA A 520 -2.35 -14.07 -28.95
CA ALA A 520 -1.05 -13.39 -28.90
C ALA A 520 -0.16 -13.76 -30.12
N SER A 521 -0.30 -14.96 -30.67
CA SER A 521 0.37 -15.39 -31.90
C SER A 521 -0.05 -14.59 -33.15
N ASP A 522 -1.36 -14.24 -33.25
CA ASP A 522 -1.86 -13.49 -34.40
C ASP A 522 -1.44 -12.01 -34.32
N VAL A 523 -1.45 -11.47 -33.12
CA VAL A 523 -0.95 -10.12 -32.83
C VAL A 523 0.53 -10.03 -33.17
N LEU A 524 1.34 -11.01 -32.77
CA LEU A 524 2.76 -11.05 -33.07
C LEU A 524 3.01 -11.13 -34.60
N ARG A 525 2.28 -11.98 -35.32
CA ARG A 525 2.37 -12.04 -36.78
C ARG A 525 1.95 -10.74 -37.47
N ALA A 526 0.97 -10.05 -36.92
CA ALA A 526 0.58 -8.72 -37.42
C ALA A 526 1.69 -7.68 -37.16
N ALA A 527 2.29 -7.71 -35.95
CA ALA A 527 3.39 -6.85 -35.57
C ALA A 527 4.59 -6.98 -36.52
N LEU A 528 4.96 -8.22 -36.89
CA LEU A 528 6.07 -8.50 -37.81
C LEU A 528 5.86 -7.92 -39.23
N ARG A 529 4.61 -7.59 -39.62
CA ARG A 529 4.29 -6.93 -40.87
C ARG A 529 4.44 -5.40 -40.82
N LEU A 530 4.64 -4.84 -39.64
CA LEU A 530 4.75 -3.38 -39.46
C LEU A 530 6.15 -2.84 -39.77
N GLY A 531 7.06 -3.66 -40.24
CA GLY A 531 8.42 -3.29 -40.68
C GLY A 531 9.48 -3.64 -39.66
N GLU A 532 10.76 -3.37 -39.99
CA GLU A 532 11.91 -3.58 -39.12
C GLU A 532 11.76 -2.80 -37.82
N SER A 533 11.80 -3.48 -36.70
CA SER A 533 11.60 -2.91 -35.38
C SER A 533 12.26 -3.79 -34.32
N ALA A 534 12.70 -3.18 -33.23
CA ALA A 534 12.99 -3.93 -32.02
C ALA A 534 11.68 -4.50 -31.47
N LEU A 535 11.67 -5.77 -31.09
CA LEU A 535 10.48 -6.47 -30.61
C LEU A 535 10.61 -6.70 -29.11
N VAL A 536 9.64 -6.20 -28.37
CA VAL A 536 9.59 -6.38 -26.93
C VAL A 536 8.28 -7.04 -26.55
N ILE A 537 8.36 -8.16 -25.80
CA ILE A 537 7.19 -8.90 -25.32
C ILE A 537 7.14 -8.78 -23.80
N GLY A 538 6.07 -8.17 -23.27
CA GLY A 538 5.89 -7.99 -21.84
C GLY A 538 6.03 -9.29 -21.06
N GLU A 539 5.33 -10.36 -21.50
CA GLU A 539 5.47 -11.69 -20.93
C GLU A 539 5.15 -12.79 -21.93
N VAL A 540 6.00 -13.80 -21.99
CA VAL A 540 5.84 -15.02 -22.80
C VAL A 540 5.24 -16.11 -21.91
N ARG A 541 3.99 -16.52 -22.19
CA ARG A 541 3.26 -17.49 -21.35
C ARG A 541 2.86 -18.78 -22.08
N GLY A 542 2.64 -18.70 -23.37
CA GLY A 542 2.00 -19.77 -24.13
C GLY A 542 2.51 -19.92 -25.56
N THR A 543 1.58 -20.25 -26.47
CA THR A 543 1.88 -20.60 -27.88
C THR A 543 2.49 -19.47 -28.69
N GLU A 544 2.39 -18.20 -28.26
CA GLU A 544 3.06 -17.04 -28.85
C GLU A 544 4.58 -17.18 -28.88
N ALA A 545 5.16 -17.95 -27.96
CA ALA A 545 6.60 -18.22 -27.95
C ALA A 545 7.06 -18.89 -29.27
N ARG A 546 6.25 -19.76 -29.87
CA ARG A 546 6.59 -20.38 -31.15
C ARG A 546 6.76 -19.33 -32.26
N SER A 547 5.82 -18.38 -32.33
CA SER A 547 5.88 -17.29 -33.32
C SER A 547 7.02 -16.32 -33.02
N LEU A 548 7.35 -16.09 -31.74
CA LEU A 548 8.52 -15.34 -31.32
C LEU A 548 9.82 -15.98 -31.82
N TYR A 549 9.97 -17.29 -31.61
CA TYR A 549 11.16 -18.02 -32.05
C TYR A 549 11.23 -18.15 -33.57
N GLU A 550 10.12 -18.21 -34.28
CA GLU A 550 10.08 -18.07 -35.75
C GLU A 550 10.62 -16.69 -36.17
N ALA A 551 10.16 -15.63 -35.52
CA ALA A 551 10.62 -14.26 -35.81
C ALA A 551 12.12 -14.10 -35.55
N MET A 552 12.61 -14.60 -34.44
CA MET A 552 14.05 -14.61 -34.12
C MET A 552 14.89 -15.34 -35.18
N ARG A 553 14.43 -16.53 -35.65
CA ARG A 553 15.17 -17.35 -36.63
C ARG A 553 15.19 -16.76 -38.04
N VAL A 554 14.09 -16.15 -38.46
CA VAL A 554 13.97 -15.58 -39.81
C VAL A 554 14.70 -14.24 -39.92
N GLY A 555 15.17 -13.68 -38.78
CA GLY A 555 15.77 -12.34 -38.76
C GLY A 555 14.76 -11.27 -39.12
N ALA A 556 13.46 -11.56 -38.97
CA ALA A 556 12.36 -10.68 -39.31
C ALA A 556 12.34 -9.38 -38.50
N SER A 557 13.02 -9.37 -37.35
CA SER A 557 13.35 -8.16 -36.60
C SER A 557 14.82 -7.85 -36.87
N GLY A 558 15.10 -6.86 -37.69
CA GLY A 558 16.50 -6.40 -37.94
C GLY A 558 17.20 -5.89 -36.68
N ASN A 559 16.51 -5.84 -35.54
CA ASN A 559 16.93 -5.27 -34.26
C ASN A 559 16.75 -6.27 -33.11
N SER A 560 17.04 -5.84 -31.87
CA SER A 560 16.92 -6.70 -30.67
C SER A 560 15.53 -7.27 -30.47
N VAL A 561 15.47 -8.48 -29.94
CA VAL A 561 14.25 -9.15 -29.46
C VAL A 561 14.40 -9.39 -27.96
N MET A 562 13.48 -8.84 -27.18
CA MET A 562 13.49 -9.01 -25.72
C MET A 562 12.12 -9.45 -25.22
N GLY A 563 12.10 -10.25 -24.17
CA GLY A 563 10.85 -10.64 -23.53
C GLY A 563 11.06 -11.14 -22.11
N THR A 564 10.00 -11.11 -21.30
CA THR A 564 10.03 -11.79 -20.00
C THR A 564 9.40 -13.16 -20.07
N ILE A 565 9.88 -14.06 -19.23
CA ILE A 565 9.31 -15.40 -19.05
C ILE A 565 9.42 -15.79 -17.58
N HIS A 566 8.55 -16.66 -17.10
CA HIS A 566 8.69 -17.22 -15.76
C HIS A 566 9.66 -18.41 -15.75
N GLY A 567 10.61 -18.42 -14.81
CA GLY A 567 11.56 -19.49 -14.54
C GLY A 567 12.49 -19.04 -13.42
N ALA A 568 13.06 -19.94 -12.66
CA ALA A 568 13.97 -19.62 -11.56
C ALA A 568 15.46 -19.67 -11.99
N SER A 569 15.75 -20.28 -13.13
CA SER A 569 17.10 -20.44 -13.70
C SER A 569 17.05 -20.42 -15.23
N CYS A 570 18.21 -20.30 -15.88
CA CYS A 570 18.34 -20.44 -17.32
C CYS A 570 17.84 -21.81 -17.81
N ARG A 571 18.10 -22.86 -17.03
CA ARG A 571 17.65 -24.22 -17.33
C ARG A 571 16.14 -24.38 -17.29
N ASP A 572 15.47 -23.79 -16.28
CA ASP A 572 14.00 -23.77 -16.20
C ASP A 572 13.37 -23.10 -17.42
N VAL A 573 14.00 -22.04 -17.92
CA VAL A 573 13.54 -21.34 -19.13
C VAL A 573 13.61 -22.26 -20.34
N LEU A 574 14.72 -22.98 -20.52
CA LEU A 574 14.87 -23.94 -21.59
C LEU A 574 13.81 -25.05 -21.51
N GLU A 575 13.67 -25.67 -20.33
CA GLU A 575 12.70 -26.74 -20.11
C GLU A 575 11.28 -26.26 -20.37
N ARG A 576 10.92 -25.07 -19.90
CA ARG A 576 9.62 -24.46 -20.12
C ARG A 576 9.34 -24.15 -21.59
N VAL A 577 10.30 -23.55 -22.28
CA VAL A 577 10.15 -23.18 -23.70
C VAL A 577 10.07 -24.42 -24.58
N VAL A 578 10.91 -25.41 -24.32
CA VAL A 578 10.97 -26.63 -25.14
C VAL A 578 9.88 -27.64 -24.77
N ASN A 579 9.76 -27.98 -23.48
CA ASN A 579 8.89 -29.09 -23.06
C ASN A 579 7.44 -28.63 -22.83
N ASP A 580 7.23 -27.49 -22.15
CA ASP A 580 5.85 -27.05 -21.81
C ASP A 580 5.19 -26.35 -23.00
N ILE A 581 5.91 -25.43 -23.66
CA ILE A 581 5.38 -24.61 -24.76
C ILE A 581 5.55 -25.34 -26.11
N GLY A 582 6.53 -26.25 -26.21
CA GLY A 582 6.77 -27.06 -27.38
C GLY A 582 7.47 -26.33 -28.53
N VAL A 583 8.38 -25.42 -28.20
CA VAL A 583 9.32 -24.81 -29.16
C VAL A 583 10.42 -25.84 -29.48
N PRO A 584 10.73 -26.10 -30.74
CA PRO A 584 11.83 -27.02 -31.07
C PRO A 584 13.15 -26.60 -30.40
N PRO A 585 13.92 -27.52 -29.80
CA PRO A 585 15.19 -27.21 -29.16
C PRO A 585 16.15 -26.41 -30.05
N ALA A 586 16.21 -26.77 -31.33
CA ALA A 586 17.04 -26.06 -32.33
C ALA A 586 16.59 -24.58 -32.51
N SER A 587 15.34 -24.25 -32.22
CA SER A 587 14.86 -22.87 -32.31
C SER A 587 15.28 -22.04 -31.11
N PHE A 588 15.48 -22.65 -29.94
CA PHE A 588 15.95 -21.96 -28.72
C PHE A 588 17.35 -21.32 -28.91
N LYS A 589 18.16 -21.89 -29.82
CA LYS A 589 19.46 -21.29 -30.23
C LYS A 589 19.34 -19.86 -30.79
N ALA A 590 18.16 -19.41 -31.16
CA ALA A 590 17.94 -18.03 -31.60
C ALA A 590 18.03 -17.01 -30.43
N THR A 591 17.92 -17.46 -29.18
CA THR A 591 18.24 -16.66 -28.00
C THR A 591 19.75 -16.52 -27.86
N ASP A 592 20.26 -15.33 -27.61
CA ASP A 592 21.68 -15.07 -27.37
C ASP A 592 22.02 -15.12 -25.88
N ALA A 593 21.13 -14.55 -25.03
CA ALA A 593 21.35 -14.54 -23.59
C ALA A 593 20.05 -14.68 -22.78
N VAL A 594 20.19 -15.23 -21.58
CA VAL A 594 19.13 -15.28 -20.56
C VAL A 594 19.60 -14.55 -19.32
N VAL A 595 18.74 -13.69 -18.77
CA VAL A 595 19.02 -12.90 -17.57
C VAL A 595 18.07 -13.33 -16.47
N VAL A 596 18.60 -13.81 -15.35
CA VAL A 596 17.80 -14.29 -14.21
C VAL A 596 17.70 -13.23 -13.14
N CYS A 597 16.47 -12.82 -12.83
CA CYS A 597 16.14 -11.95 -11.71
C CYS A 597 15.61 -12.78 -10.54
N SER A 598 16.14 -12.55 -9.34
CA SER A 598 15.74 -13.28 -8.15
C SER A 598 15.49 -12.34 -6.97
N THR A 599 14.67 -12.78 -6.05
CA THR A 599 14.54 -12.15 -4.73
C THR A 599 15.46 -12.92 -3.79
N VAL A 600 16.49 -12.25 -3.27
CA VAL A 600 17.49 -12.80 -2.37
C VAL A 600 17.27 -12.26 -0.94
N ARG A 601 17.90 -12.90 0.02
CA ARG A 601 17.88 -12.48 1.44
C ARG A 601 19.34 -12.44 1.93
N PRO A 602 20.06 -11.35 1.65
CA PRO A 602 21.47 -11.23 2.05
C PRO A 602 21.64 -11.46 3.55
N GLY A 603 22.59 -12.31 3.92
CA GLY A 603 22.82 -12.68 5.31
C GLY A 603 21.67 -13.42 6.01
N GLY A 604 20.65 -13.93 5.28
CA GLY A 604 19.50 -14.64 5.84
C GLY A 604 18.51 -13.75 6.62
N THR A 605 18.62 -12.43 6.48
CA THR A 605 17.73 -11.44 7.14
C THR A 605 16.29 -11.55 6.64
N SER A 606 15.34 -10.85 7.30
CA SER A 606 13.96 -10.75 6.82
C SER A 606 13.81 -9.86 5.60
N LEU A 607 14.81 -9.01 5.32
CA LEU A 607 14.81 -8.11 4.16
C LEU A 607 14.91 -8.91 2.87
N ARG A 608 14.04 -8.58 1.93
CA ARG A 608 14.00 -9.17 0.60
C ARG A 608 14.55 -8.15 -0.40
N GLU A 609 15.65 -8.53 -1.05
CA GLU A 609 16.34 -7.70 -2.04
C GLU A 609 16.20 -8.32 -3.42
N ARG A 610 16.04 -7.48 -4.44
CA ARG A 610 16.00 -7.94 -5.84
C ARG A 610 17.40 -7.87 -6.40
N ARG A 611 17.85 -8.97 -7.03
CA ARG A 611 19.15 -9.06 -7.69
C ARG A 611 19.01 -9.74 -9.05
N VAL A 612 19.84 -9.32 -10.01
CA VAL A 612 20.17 -10.16 -11.14
C VAL A 612 21.15 -11.20 -10.61
N THR A 613 20.80 -12.47 -10.70
CA THR A 613 21.59 -13.56 -10.13
C THR A 613 22.40 -14.30 -11.16
N GLU A 614 22.01 -14.22 -12.43
CA GLU A 614 22.70 -14.93 -13.52
C GLU A 614 22.48 -14.16 -14.82
N ILE A 615 23.54 -13.99 -15.60
CA ILE A 615 23.50 -13.60 -17.00
C ILE A 615 24.27 -14.66 -17.76
N ALA A 616 23.55 -15.52 -18.48
CA ALA A 616 24.16 -16.62 -19.22
C ALA A 616 23.94 -16.47 -20.73
N GLU A 617 24.93 -16.78 -21.52
CA GLU A 617 24.79 -16.91 -22.97
C GLU A 617 24.41 -18.34 -23.39
N ILE A 618 23.77 -18.44 -24.55
CA ILE A 618 23.45 -19.73 -25.17
C ILE A 618 24.64 -20.18 -26.03
N VAL A 619 25.23 -21.29 -25.67
CA VAL A 619 26.38 -21.88 -26.41
C VAL A 619 25.82 -22.66 -27.61
N LYS A 620 25.81 -22.02 -28.78
CA LYS A 620 25.18 -22.58 -30.01
C LYS A 620 25.96 -23.75 -30.57
N SER A 621 27.27 -23.81 -30.29
CA SER A 621 28.21 -24.86 -30.78
C SER A 621 28.14 -26.17 -29.98
N SER A 622 27.70 -26.15 -28.71
CA SER A 622 27.70 -27.35 -27.82
C SER A 622 26.33 -28.06 -27.77
N TRP A 623 25.42 -27.75 -28.65
CA TRP A 623 24.02 -28.18 -28.59
C TRP A 623 23.73 -29.61 -29.12
N ASP A 624 24.74 -30.40 -29.46
CA ASP A 624 24.48 -31.57 -30.31
C ASP A 624 23.80 -32.78 -29.61
N ASP A 625 23.84 -32.93 -28.27
CA ASP A 625 23.31 -34.13 -27.61
C ASP A 625 22.59 -33.95 -26.27
N GLY A 626 22.10 -32.80 -25.95
CA GLY A 626 21.36 -32.66 -24.69
C GLY A 626 21.61 -31.33 -24.00
N THR A 627 20.82 -31.06 -22.96
CA THR A 627 20.76 -29.78 -22.24
C THR A 627 22.00 -29.46 -21.38
N GLU A 628 22.94 -30.38 -21.24
CA GLU A 628 24.21 -30.16 -20.51
C GLU A 628 25.18 -29.38 -21.40
N GLY A 629 25.59 -28.18 -20.95
CA GLY A 629 26.51 -27.30 -21.69
C GLY A 629 25.79 -26.31 -22.63
N ALA A 630 24.47 -26.22 -22.60
CA ALA A 630 23.69 -25.26 -23.41
C ALA A 630 23.88 -23.79 -22.96
N PHE A 631 24.27 -23.58 -21.74
CA PHE A 631 24.49 -22.28 -21.12
C PHE A 631 25.92 -22.13 -20.63
N ASP A 632 26.43 -20.91 -20.68
CA ASP A 632 27.66 -20.52 -20.04
C ASP A 632 27.52 -19.13 -19.42
N ASP A 633 27.90 -19.02 -18.16
CA ASP A 633 27.69 -17.82 -17.37
C ASP A 633 28.62 -16.70 -17.82
N LEU A 634 28.05 -15.59 -18.26
CA LEU A 634 28.78 -14.34 -18.45
C LEU A 634 28.97 -13.65 -17.07
N LEU A 635 27.94 -13.65 -16.24
CA LEU A 635 27.97 -13.11 -14.87
C LEU A 635 27.17 -14.01 -13.95
N GLN A 636 27.70 -14.31 -12.75
CA GLN A 636 27.05 -15.11 -11.73
C GLN A 636 27.08 -14.41 -10.37
N TYR A 637 25.97 -14.48 -9.64
CA TYR A 637 25.83 -13.85 -8.33
C TYR A 637 26.47 -14.70 -7.23
N GLU A 638 27.36 -14.07 -6.47
CA GLU A 638 27.97 -14.66 -5.29
C GLU A 638 27.29 -14.14 -4.01
N ALA A 639 26.49 -15.00 -3.41
CA ALA A 639 25.64 -14.63 -2.28
C ALA A 639 26.42 -14.22 -1.01
N SER A 640 27.64 -14.75 -0.85
CA SER A 640 28.47 -14.49 0.34
C SER A 640 28.96 -13.04 0.42
N VAL A 641 29.10 -12.37 -0.72
CA VAL A 641 29.60 -10.99 -0.84
C VAL A 641 28.60 -10.03 -1.46
N ASP A 642 27.38 -10.51 -1.81
CA ASP A 642 26.31 -9.74 -2.47
C ASP A 642 26.79 -9.04 -3.77
N VAL A 643 27.54 -9.75 -4.61
CA VAL A 643 28.15 -9.20 -5.84
C VAL A 643 27.89 -10.14 -7.01
N LEU A 644 27.73 -9.58 -8.20
CA LEU A 644 27.67 -10.29 -9.47
C LEU A 644 29.08 -10.36 -10.07
N LEU A 645 29.67 -11.54 -10.13
CA LEU A 645 31.03 -11.79 -10.60
C LEU A 645 31.07 -12.15 -12.09
N ALA A 646 32.12 -11.70 -12.78
CA ALA A 646 32.35 -12.05 -14.18
C ALA A 646 32.77 -13.50 -14.32
N GLY A 647 32.27 -14.20 -15.33
CA GLY A 647 32.68 -15.51 -15.73
C GLY A 647 33.91 -15.49 -16.66
N ASP A 648 34.62 -16.59 -16.73
CA ASP A 648 35.87 -16.72 -17.52
C ASP A 648 35.74 -16.43 -19.03
N ARG A 649 34.51 -16.51 -19.57
CA ARG A 649 34.28 -16.35 -21.01
C ARG A 649 34.49 -14.92 -21.51
N ILE A 650 34.17 -13.95 -20.69
CA ILE A 650 34.40 -12.55 -21.02
C ILE A 650 35.90 -12.29 -21.02
N ASP A 651 36.59 -12.65 -19.95
CA ASP A 651 38.04 -12.42 -19.77
C ASP A 651 38.87 -13.13 -20.80
N THR A 652 38.47 -14.33 -21.21
CA THR A 652 39.15 -15.12 -22.23
C THR A 652 38.72 -14.78 -23.67
N GLY A 653 37.77 -13.87 -23.85
CA GLY A 653 37.24 -13.51 -25.16
C GLY A 653 36.54 -14.67 -25.88
N ARG A 654 35.98 -15.65 -25.15
CA ARG A 654 35.30 -16.82 -25.72
C ARG A 654 33.82 -16.66 -25.90
N SER A 655 33.18 -15.59 -25.36
CA SER A 655 31.76 -15.35 -25.49
C SER A 655 31.30 -15.31 -26.95
N GLU A 656 30.32 -16.14 -27.30
CA GLU A 656 29.74 -16.18 -28.66
C GLU A 656 28.88 -14.94 -28.92
N ALA A 657 28.14 -14.45 -27.93
CA ALA A 657 27.32 -13.25 -28.06
C ALA A 657 28.20 -12.03 -28.37
N LEU A 658 29.30 -11.83 -27.63
CA LEU A 658 30.21 -10.72 -27.87
C LEU A 658 31.01 -10.86 -29.20
N LYS A 659 31.35 -12.07 -29.61
CA LYS A 659 31.94 -12.33 -30.94
C LYS A 659 30.99 -11.95 -32.07
N ASN A 660 29.72 -12.25 -31.94
CA ASN A 660 28.69 -11.91 -32.92
C ASN A 660 28.54 -10.38 -33.03
N ILE A 661 28.59 -9.66 -31.91
CA ILE A 661 28.60 -8.20 -31.91
C ILE A 661 29.85 -7.65 -32.58
N ALA A 662 31.06 -8.20 -32.20
CA ALA A 662 32.32 -7.80 -32.79
C ALA A 662 32.31 -7.98 -34.32
N GLY A 663 31.79 -9.11 -34.79
CA GLY A 663 31.67 -9.39 -36.23
C GLY A 663 30.71 -8.42 -36.95
N ARG A 664 29.56 -8.11 -36.35
CA ARG A 664 28.60 -7.13 -36.91
C ARG A 664 29.16 -5.72 -36.94
N TRP A 665 29.88 -5.31 -35.92
CA TRP A 665 30.47 -3.97 -35.82
C TRP A 665 31.82 -3.85 -36.57
N GLY A 666 32.42 -4.96 -36.99
CA GLY A 666 33.72 -4.99 -37.66
C GLY A 666 34.89 -4.55 -36.78
N ILE A 667 34.79 -4.82 -35.47
CA ILE A 667 35.81 -4.50 -34.46
C ILE A 667 36.25 -5.76 -33.71
N SER A 668 37.30 -5.66 -32.91
CA SER A 668 37.78 -6.80 -32.10
C SER A 668 36.90 -7.05 -30.88
N ILE A 669 36.91 -8.27 -30.37
CA ILE A 669 36.19 -8.61 -29.12
C ILE A 669 36.70 -7.78 -27.92
N ARG A 670 37.99 -7.40 -27.92
CA ARG A 670 38.55 -6.52 -26.89
C ARG A 670 37.91 -5.13 -26.89
N GLU A 671 37.67 -4.56 -28.09
CA GLU A 671 36.98 -3.28 -28.22
C GLU A 671 35.54 -3.42 -27.79
N VAL A 672 34.85 -4.53 -28.05
CA VAL A 672 33.49 -4.81 -27.55
C VAL A 672 33.45 -4.91 -26.02
N CYS A 673 34.43 -5.61 -25.41
CA CYS A 673 34.55 -5.67 -23.96
C CYS A 673 34.84 -4.29 -23.34
N ALA A 674 35.69 -3.48 -23.98
CA ALA A 674 35.94 -2.10 -23.55
C ALA A 674 34.69 -1.24 -23.62
N ALA A 675 33.87 -1.39 -24.67
CA ALA A 675 32.59 -0.70 -24.79
C ALA A 675 31.62 -1.05 -23.63
N ALA A 676 31.59 -2.32 -23.17
CA ALA A 676 30.79 -2.72 -22.02
C ALA A 676 31.28 -2.05 -20.73
N VAL A 677 32.59 -2.00 -20.51
CA VAL A 677 33.22 -1.34 -19.35
C VAL A 677 32.90 0.15 -19.33
N VAL A 678 33.07 0.84 -20.46
CA VAL A 678 32.80 2.29 -20.56
C VAL A 678 31.32 2.60 -20.30
N ARG A 679 30.40 1.81 -20.88
CA ARG A 679 28.97 1.94 -20.60
C ARG A 679 28.65 1.71 -19.13
N GLY A 680 29.27 0.71 -18.52
CA GLY A 680 29.14 0.43 -17.08
C GLY A 680 29.62 1.58 -16.22
N ARG A 681 30.76 2.21 -16.58
CA ARG A 681 31.30 3.38 -15.90
C ARG A 681 30.34 4.58 -16.01
N MET A 682 29.85 4.87 -17.23
CA MET A 682 28.84 5.89 -17.45
C MET A 682 27.59 5.68 -16.56
N ILE A 683 27.02 4.50 -16.58
CA ILE A 683 25.83 4.16 -15.80
C ILE A 683 26.10 4.27 -14.29
N GLY A 684 27.29 3.83 -13.84
CA GLY A 684 27.72 3.97 -12.46
C GLY A 684 27.86 5.42 -12.01
N THR A 685 28.50 6.27 -12.84
CA THR A 685 28.63 7.72 -12.58
C THR A 685 27.27 8.40 -12.41
N ILE A 686 26.29 8.05 -13.27
CA ILE A 686 24.92 8.58 -13.17
C ILE A 686 24.24 8.06 -11.87
N ALA A 687 24.43 6.79 -11.53
CA ALA A 687 23.86 6.21 -10.32
C ALA A 687 24.42 6.87 -9.05
N ASP A 688 25.74 7.12 -9.01
CA ASP A 688 26.41 7.80 -7.88
C ASP A 688 25.93 9.25 -7.74
N ALA A 689 25.81 10.00 -8.84
CA ALA A 689 25.23 11.34 -8.85
C ALA A 689 23.76 11.32 -8.38
N GLY A 690 23.04 10.26 -8.68
CA GLY A 690 21.64 10.06 -8.28
C GLY A 690 21.44 9.81 -6.79
N LEU A 691 22.49 9.48 -6.01
CA LEU A 691 22.40 9.35 -4.55
C LEU A 691 22.11 10.70 -3.89
N GLU A 692 22.66 11.78 -4.43
CA GLU A 692 22.42 13.13 -3.95
C GLU A 692 21.25 13.81 -4.67
N ARG A 693 21.06 13.51 -5.96
CA ARG A 693 20.07 14.11 -6.85
C ARG A 693 19.28 13.04 -7.60
N PRO A 694 18.23 12.45 -7.02
CA PRO A 694 17.49 11.34 -7.63
C PRO A 694 16.96 11.64 -9.04
N GLN A 695 16.66 12.90 -9.37
CA GLN A 695 16.15 13.32 -10.68
C GLN A 695 17.13 13.03 -11.83
N VAL A 696 18.44 12.98 -11.55
CA VAL A 696 19.48 12.65 -12.54
C VAL A 696 19.29 11.25 -13.12
N MET A 697 18.72 10.33 -12.34
CA MET A 697 18.45 8.97 -12.78
C MET A 697 17.10 8.80 -13.49
N GLU A 698 16.28 9.84 -13.58
CA GLU A 698 14.97 9.75 -14.23
C GLU A 698 15.09 9.58 -15.74
N ALA A 699 14.10 8.90 -16.35
CA ALA A 699 14.16 8.47 -17.74
C ALA A 699 14.39 9.61 -18.74
N GLY A 700 13.81 10.78 -18.52
CA GLY A 700 14.00 11.94 -19.37
C GLY A 700 15.43 12.47 -19.39
N GLN A 701 16.07 12.55 -18.22
CA GLN A 701 17.48 12.94 -18.11
C GLN A 701 18.40 11.82 -18.63
N TYR A 702 18.10 10.59 -18.29
CA TYR A 702 18.87 9.44 -18.75
C TYR A 702 18.88 9.33 -20.29
N ALA A 703 17.76 9.61 -20.96
CA ALA A 703 17.69 9.70 -22.41
C ALA A 703 18.70 10.69 -23.00
N LYS A 704 18.84 11.88 -22.40
CA LYS A 704 19.81 12.90 -22.77
C LYS A 704 21.24 12.39 -22.65
N TYR A 705 21.55 11.70 -21.54
CA TYR A 705 22.88 11.18 -21.28
C TYR A 705 23.25 10.05 -22.26
N LEU A 706 22.31 9.13 -22.56
CA LEU A 706 22.50 8.09 -23.56
C LEU A 706 22.74 8.66 -24.97
N ASN A 707 21.96 9.67 -25.36
CA ASN A 707 22.13 10.31 -26.66
C ASN A 707 23.49 11.00 -26.77
N MET A 708 23.92 11.70 -25.70
CA MET A 708 25.22 12.36 -25.68
C MET A 708 26.38 11.34 -25.73
N PHE A 709 26.25 10.19 -25.06
CA PHE A 709 27.22 9.11 -25.18
C PHE A 709 27.36 8.59 -26.63
N ARG A 710 26.23 8.42 -27.32
CA ARG A 710 26.25 8.03 -28.74
C ARG A 710 26.92 9.08 -29.63
N VAL A 711 26.64 10.36 -29.37
CA VAL A 711 27.32 11.46 -30.07
C VAL A 711 28.84 11.41 -29.82
N SER A 712 29.26 11.22 -28.55
CA SER A 712 30.66 11.08 -28.21
C SER A 712 31.32 9.88 -28.91
N CYS A 713 30.61 8.76 -29.07
CA CYS A 713 31.10 7.60 -29.83
C CYS A 713 31.25 7.91 -31.32
N ASP A 714 30.36 8.73 -31.91
CA ASP A 714 30.44 9.15 -33.31
C ASP A 714 31.57 10.15 -33.54
N ASP A 715 31.79 11.06 -32.59
CA ASP A 715 32.83 12.11 -32.69
C ASP A 715 34.26 11.52 -32.45
N SER A 716 34.37 10.50 -31.61
CA SER A 716 35.65 9.83 -31.26
C SER A 716 36.14 8.81 -32.32
N ARG A 717 35.59 8.84 -33.54
CA ARG A 717 35.94 7.89 -34.61
C ARG A 717 37.35 8.05 -35.08
N HIS A 718 38.21 7.05 -34.80
CA HIS A 718 39.51 6.93 -35.38
C HIS A 718 39.50 5.96 -36.57
N ARG A 719 39.88 6.41 -37.78
CA ARG A 719 39.88 5.59 -39.00
C ARG A 719 38.55 4.89 -39.30
N GLY A 720 37.42 5.57 -38.97
CA GLY A 720 36.07 5.05 -39.18
C GLY A 720 35.56 4.12 -38.12
N ARG A 721 36.28 3.91 -36.99
CA ARG A 721 35.89 3.09 -35.86
C ARG A 721 35.78 3.94 -34.59
N PRO A 722 34.80 3.73 -33.71
CA PRO A 722 34.69 4.47 -32.45
C PRO A 722 35.83 4.06 -31.53
N ASP A 723 36.48 5.02 -30.88
CA ASP A 723 37.31 4.80 -29.71
C ASP A 723 36.41 4.98 -28.47
N PHE A 724 36.03 3.86 -27.86
CA PHE A 724 35.08 3.88 -26.75
C PHE A 724 35.66 4.52 -25.48
N GLU A 725 36.99 4.39 -25.25
CA GLU A 725 37.63 4.99 -24.08
C GLU A 725 37.68 6.52 -24.22
N ASP A 726 38.04 7.04 -25.40
CA ASP A 726 38.04 8.46 -25.71
C ASP A 726 36.60 9.03 -25.66
N ALA A 727 35.63 8.28 -26.19
CA ALA A 727 34.21 8.62 -26.10
C ALA A 727 33.71 8.71 -24.65
N GLY A 728 34.14 7.78 -23.80
CA GLY A 728 33.82 7.77 -22.37
C GLY A 728 34.37 8.97 -21.64
N GLN A 729 35.63 9.33 -21.87
CA GLN A 729 36.26 10.51 -21.28
C GLN A 729 35.59 11.81 -21.76
N ALA A 730 35.26 11.91 -23.04
CA ALA A 730 34.55 13.06 -23.58
C ALA A 730 33.15 13.22 -22.96
N TRP A 731 32.43 12.10 -22.78
CA TRP A 731 31.15 12.08 -22.12
C TRP A 731 31.24 12.47 -20.63
N GLU A 732 32.21 11.93 -19.88
CA GLU A 732 32.45 12.27 -18.49
C GLU A 732 32.69 13.78 -18.32
N GLY A 733 33.58 14.36 -19.14
CA GLY A 733 33.85 15.80 -19.09
C GLY A 733 32.64 16.67 -19.47
N TRP A 734 31.75 16.18 -20.32
CA TRP A 734 30.48 16.83 -20.61
C TRP A 734 29.50 16.69 -19.43
N PHE A 735 29.36 15.51 -18.86
CA PHE A 735 28.45 15.22 -17.74
C PHE A 735 28.80 16.06 -16.51
N GLU A 736 30.08 16.20 -16.17
CA GLU A 736 30.53 17.05 -15.06
C GLU A 736 30.11 18.52 -15.26
N LYS A 737 30.23 19.05 -16.47
CA LYS A 737 29.77 20.41 -16.82
C LYS A 737 28.26 20.54 -16.69
N GLU A 738 27.51 19.58 -17.17
CA GLU A 738 26.05 19.55 -17.07
C GLU A 738 25.59 19.58 -15.63
N MET A 739 26.21 18.74 -14.78
CA MET A 739 25.90 18.68 -13.35
C MET A 739 26.25 19.98 -12.61
N THR A 740 27.19 20.77 -13.14
CA THR A 740 27.59 22.07 -12.56
C THR A 740 26.69 23.21 -13.03
N HIS A 741 26.11 23.12 -14.23
CA HIS A 741 25.24 24.16 -14.80
C HIS A 741 23.78 24.09 -14.30
N GLU A 742 23.33 22.97 -13.78
CA GLU A 742 22.01 22.82 -13.17
C GLU A 742 21.95 23.32 -11.70
N ILE A 743 23.03 23.94 -11.20
CA ILE A 743 23.09 24.71 -9.96
C ILE A 743 22.78 26.16 -10.26
#